data_908eabd767f124b4637ba71cadc29a9a
#
_entry.id   908eabd767f124b4637ba71cadc29a9a
#
_cell.length_a   1.000
_cell.length_b   1.000
_cell.length_c   1.000
_cell.angle_alpha   90.00
_cell.angle_beta   90.00
_cell.angle_gamma   90.00
#
_symmetry.space_group_name_H-M   'P 1'
#
loop_
_entity.id
_entity.type
_entity.pdbx_description
1 polymer ?
#
loop_
_entity_poly.entity_id
_entity_poly.type
_entity_poly.pdbx_seq_one_letter_code
_entity_poly.pdbx_strand_id
1 'polypeptide(L)'
;MTFNEDSRVKIPATLHFLRLGYTYQTKKKQNIQKHNNIFVDVFKSSIREINGKDYSDEQLDDAIKQIETLTDNRRDKGKGFYDRIKAYHDMMLVNMEEPEKNDFRVVTELPFRGERDVTFRPDITILVNGIPMAFVEAKKPNNKDGIQAEFKRMKEDRVCKDELVPFFNQLQILGFTNNQKYNDKARTKRQGSFYTTPNGKDGLKYNHFREEQEIPVSEYISEDDILDVLSDNNIMRIKDDAEFKTNLKPSTPANKFITSLFDKNRFIYFLKYGIVYVDSPVDGYHKHIIRYPQYFGLQALERKIDKGMKRGVLWHTQGSGKTAFSYFATNILRDYFQKKDVITKFYFVVDRLDLLRQATAEFTARGMTIAAIDSKDDFIKNMQSQVVIDAGSSQRGKYQETMNVVNIQKFSEESVVIDDPATDVQRIYFLDEVHRGYKPKGTFLGNLLGADPNGIYIGLTGTPILNSDFKDDEDEEGKKKESHGTKRDFKTTDIFHEYIHKYYYNKSIADGYTLKIKKENIDTKFRNDIRAMIGIPEGKAIPAKVWDDLTKDFKYVDQLCRYIVKDFNTFEEVQHDDSMGFMIVATSSEQAKAMQKWFEDNTEINTALVLYDTEENKEKQEYFRGKKDNATGETVIKYKGVIVFNMLLTGFDAPRLKRLYLLRTIREHNLLQTLARVNRPYKSMRYGHVVDFVDITAEYEDINRRYLEELRSDLEDEDGNSDVDDMFVDVEAVKKKITELENQLFIYMGNIENNLESFRKQIEVLDEETVRQINRALAEYRECYNELRMSHEDVSNIPIDRITKAQHETAHRIEMIVAERMLNSDDPEDEGYDFTNLIVEFLKRGEIDLEFTSENDIMELISKFNNARSSNTDKKDPVYLDIYKRYKQLIKDFKKNGDTTEKVKTFMQDLESLTKEMMILNENNNSLTNRYKGSEEYMRIHKRLLENYSANLTEVTTFNLMQDIITTIDDLLGHMGRPTQNVVIRELLRPVRDALRKQGFADTSRRQVENVINVFIDDKFSN
;
A
#
# COMPACT_ATOMS: atom_id res chain seq x y z
N MET A 1 31.14 18.81 2.83
CA MET A 1 30.25 18.79 4.01
C MET A 1 29.51 17.45 3.98
N THR A 2 29.72 16.60 4.94
CA THR A 2 29.03 15.32 5.04
C THR A 2 27.61 15.58 5.54
N PHE A 3 26.61 15.26 4.74
CA PHE A 3 25.20 15.25 5.17
C PHE A 3 25.06 14.43 6.45
N ASN A 4 24.62 15.05 7.54
CA ASN A 4 24.50 14.42 8.84
C ASN A 4 23.01 14.26 9.21
N GLU A 5 22.62 13.08 9.68
CA GLU A 5 21.27 12.77 10.15
C GLU A 5 20.88 13.66 11.36
N ASP A 6 21.86 13.91 12.25
CA ASP A 6 21.64 14.73 13.44
C ASP A 6 21.24 16.15 13.10
N SER A 7 22.01 16.81 12.20
CA SER A 7 21.77 18.22 11.83
C SER A 7 20.57 18.42 10.91
N ARG A 8 20.21 17.41 10.12
CA ARG A 8 19.13 17.53 9.15
C ARG A 8 17.78 17.03 9.62
N VAL A 9 17.75 16.01 10.44
CA VAL A 9 16.50 15.32 10.75
C VAL A 9 16.29 15.18 12.24
N LYS A 10 17.17 14.41 12.94
CA LYS A 10 16.91 14.00 14.33
C LYS A 10 16.82 15.18 15.30
N ILE A 11 17.82 16.07 15.32
CA ILE A 11 17.81 17.19 16.29
C ILE A 11 16.79 18.25 15.94
N PRO A 12 16.65 18.70 14.67
CA PRO A 12 15.55 19.59 14.30
C PRO A 12 14.17 19.03 14.66
N ALA A 13 13.94 17.75 14.43
CA ALA A 13 12.71 17.05 14.80
C ALA A 13 12.50 17.01 16.32
N THR A 14 13.54 16.74 17.11
CA THR A 14 13.47 16.78 18.58
C THR A 14 13.10 18.17 19.07
N LEU A 15 13.74 19.22 18.55
CA LEU A 15 13.42 20.61 18.89
C LEU A 15 12.00 21.02 18.45
N HIS A 16 11.50 20.40 17.38
CA HIS A 16 10.13 20.66 16.95
C HIS A 16 9.09 20.14 17.93
N PHE A 17 9.34 19.01 18.61
CA PHE A 17 8.48 18.56 19.72
C PHE A 17 8.41 19.61 20.84
N LEU A 18 9.49 20.33 21.13
CA LEU A 18 9.49 21.40 22.12
C LEU A 18 8.56 22.56 21.70
N ARG A 19 8.53 22.89 20.39
CA ARG A 19 7.54 23.85 19.85
C ARG A 19 6.10 23.40 20.06
N LEU A 20 5.83 22.11 20.03
CA LEU A 20 4.52 21.54 20.32
C LEU A 20 4.24 21.47 21.83
N GLY A 21 5.13 22.03 22.67
CA GLY A 21 4.99 22.10 24.11
C GLY A 21 5.39 20.82 24.85
N TYR A 22 6.19 19.94 24.22
CA TYR A 22 6.83 18.82 24.89
C TYR A 22 8.03 19.32 25.69
N THR A 23 8.36 18.63 26.77
CA THR A 23 9.60 18.87 27.54
C THR A 23 10.71 17.92 27.08
N TYR A 24 11.92 18.44 26.87
CA TYR A 24 13.06 17.59 26.64
C TYR A 24 13.47 16.84 27.89
N GLN A 25 13.67 15.55 27.79
CA GLN A 25 14.04 14.69 28.91
C GLN A 25 15.40 14.06 28.66
N THR A 26 16.39 14.44 29.47
CA THR A 26 17.68 13.74 29.45
C THR A 26 17.54 12.33 30.05
N LYS A 27 18.30 11.38 29.49
CA LYS A 27 18.43 10.02 30.06
C LYS A 27 19.53 9.90 31.13
N LYS A 28 20.35 10.96 31.31
CA LYS A 28 21.47 10.95 32.27
C LYS A 28 20.95 11.08 33.70
N LYS A 29 21.40 10.18 34.58
CA LYS A 29 21.08 10.17 36.02
C LYS A 29 19.57 10.07 36.32
N GLN A 30 18.80 9.40 35.46
CA GLN A 30 17.36 9.20 35.63
C GLN A 30 17.07 7.81 36.20
N ASN A 31 16.01 7.72 37.01
CA ASN A 31 15.47 6.45 37.49
C ASN A 31 14.55 5.88 36.38
N ILE A 32 15.11 5.01 35.53
CA ILE A 32 14.41 4.42 34.38
C ILE A 32 14.22 2.93 34.66
N GLN A 33 12.98 2.46 34.57
CA GLN A 33 12.66 1.05 34.73
C GLN A 33 13.26 0.25 33.56
N LYS A 34 14.00 -0.80 33.86
CA LYS A 34 14.78 -1.55 32.87
C LYS A 34 13.93 -2.31 31.87
N HIS A 35 12.75 -2.76 32.28
CA HIS A 35 11.91 -3.66 31.49
C HIS A 35 11.07 -2.96 30.43
N ASN A 36 10.63 -1.73 30.69
CA ASN A 36 9.68 -1.00 29.85
C ASN A 36 10.08 0.47 29.61
N ASN A 37 11.26 0.87 30.07
CA ASN A 37 11.78 2.24 29.94
C ASN A 37 10.87 3.34 30.54
N ILE A 38 10.05 3.02 31.53
CA ILE A 38 9.27 4.03 32.26
C ILE A 38 10.23 4.89 33.10
N PHE A 39 10.07 6.21 32.99
CA PHE A 39 10.75 7.20 33.83
C PHE A 39 10.01 7.29 35.16
N VAL A 40 10.49 6.57 36.17
CA VAL A 40 9.77 6.31 37.41
C VAL A 40 9.36 7.59 38.14
N ASP A 41 10.30 8.55 38.27
CA ASP A 41 10.02 9.78 39.01
C ASP A 41 9.02 10.65 38.27
N VAL A 42 9.13 10.73 36.93
CA VAL A 42 8.16 11.43 36.07
C VAL A 42 6.80 10.75 36.15
N PHE A 43 6.75 9.43 36.06
CA PHE A 43 5.51 8.67 36.17
C PHE A 43 4.81 8.95 37.50
N LYS A 44 5.53 8.82 38.61
CA LYS A 44 4.96 9.03 39.95
C LYS A 44 4.39 10.43 40.15
N SER A 45 5.11 11.46 39.68
CA SER A 45 4.61 12.84 39.77
C SER A 45 3.40 13.07 38.87
N SER A 46 3.47 12.65 37.59
CA SER A 46 2.38 12.86 36.62
C SER A 46 1.12 12.12 37.01
N ILE A 47 1.22 10.87 37.52
CA ILE A 47 0.03 10.11 37.93
C ILE A 47 -0.67 10.74 39.13
N ARG A 48 0.07 11.30 40.09
CA ARG A 48 -0.54 12.07 41.17
C ARG A 48 -1.27 13.30 40.65
N GLU A 49 -0.63 14.03 39.76
CA GLU A 49 -1.18 15.27 39.18
C GLU A 49 -2.46 15.03 38.39
N ILE A 50 -2.44 14.13 37.39
CA ILE A 50 -3.61 13.90 36.52
C ILE A 50 -4.81 13.32 37.27
N ASN A 51 -4.59 12.63 38.39
CA ASN A 51 -5.66 12.08 39.23
C ASN A 51 -6.05 13.02 40.36
N GLY A 52 -5.28 14.07 40.64
CA GLY A 52 -5.51 14.96 41.80
C GLY A 52 -5.51 14.23 43.15
N LYS A 53 -4.73 13.16 43.26
CA LYS A 53 -4.72 12.21 44.39
C LYS A 53 -3.30 11.83 44.76
N ASP A 54 -3.03 11.92 46.06
CA ASP A 54 -1.71 11.56 46.63
C ASP A 54 -1.59 10.06 46.85
N TYR A 55 -1.26 9.33 45.78
CA TYR A 55 -0.97 7.90 45.86
C TYR A 55 0.37 7.66 46.55
N SER A 56 0.45 6.60 47.38
CA SER A 56 1.75 6.17 47.94
C SER A 56 2.70 5.67 46.86
N ASP A 57 4.00 5.70 47.15
CA ASP A 57 5.01 5.17 46.24
C ASP A 57 4.78 3.66 45.95
N GLU A 58 4.34 2.90 46.96
CA GLU A 58 4.03 1.47 46.79
C GLU A 58 2.88 1.25 45.77
N GLN A 59 1.80 2.05 45.84
CA GLN A 59 0.69 1.97 44.88
C GLN A 59 1.15 2.29 43.44
N LEU A 60 2.07 3.26 43.29
CA LEU A 60 2.62 3.65 41.99
C LEU A 60 3.62 2.60 41.46
N ASP A 61 4.42 2.00 42.33
CA ASP A 61 5.32 0.91 41.97
C ASP A 61 4.52 -0.36 41.57
N ASP A 62 3.40 -0.63 42.21
CA ASP A 62 2.50 -1.72 41.82
C ASP A 62 1.83 -1.45 40.44
N ALA A 63 1.48 -0.20 40.15
CA ALA A 63 1.01 0.18 38.82
C ALA A 63 2.07 -0.05 37.73
N ILE A 64 3.33 0.27 37.98
CA ILE A 64 4.46 -0.03 37.08
C ILE A 64 4.59 -1.54 36.85
N LYS A 65 4.54 -2.37 37.90
CA LYS A 65 4.58 -3.84 37.79
C LYS A 65 3.39 -4.38 37.00
N GLN A 66 2.20 -3.77 37.16
CA GLN A 66 1.04 -4.12 36.36
C GLN A 66 1.28 -3.83 34.88
N ILE A 67 1.85 -2.68 34.54
CA ILE A 67 2.23 -2.34 33.16
C ILE A 67 3.24 -3.35 32.61
N GLU A 68 4.26 -3.74 33.37
CA GLU A 68 5.22 -4.80 33.00
C GLU A 68 4.51 -6.11 32.63
N THR A 69 3.62 -6.58 33.51
CA THR A 69 2.86 -7.80 33.29
C THR A 69 2.01 -7.74 32.02
N LEU A 70 1.37 -6.59 31.76
CA LEU A 70 0.52 -6.40 30.59
C LEU A 70 1.35 -6.31 29.29
N THR A 71 2.53 -5.71 29.35
CA THR A 71 3.39 -5.57 28.17
C THR A 71 4.13 -6.87 27.83
N ASP A 72 4.38 -7.75 28.80
CA ASP A 72 4.98 -9.06 28.59
C ASP A 72 4.04 -10.07 27.94
N ASN A 73 2.75 -9.79 27.90
CA ASN A 73 1.78 -10.70 27.32
C ASN A 73 1.94 -10.79 25.78
N ARG A 74 2.58 -11.87 25.33
CA ARG A 74 2.85 -12.12 23.89
C ARG A 74 1.59 -12.49 23.10
N ARG A 75 0.54 -13.01 23.76
CA ARG A 75 -0.67 -13.48 23.10
C ARG A 75 -1.61 -12.36 22.70
N ASP A 76 -1.74 -11.35 23.55
CA ASP A 76 -2.65 -10.22 23.30
C ASP A 76 -2.00 -9.06 22.52
N LYS A 77 -0.68 -9.16 22.26
CA LYS A 77 0.10 -8.20 21.49
C LYS A 77 -0.04 -6.74 21.99
N GLY A 78 -0.15 -6.59 23.33
CA GLY A 78 -0.27 -5.29 23.99
C GLY A 78 -1.70 -4.78 24.12
N LYS A 79 -2.73 -5.61 23.83
CA LYS A 79 -4.12 -5.21 24.01
C LYS A 79 -4.45 -4.87 25.48
N GLY A 80 -4.00 -5.71 26.41
CA GLY A 80 -4.23 -5.46 27.83
C GLY A 80 -3.62 -4.14 28.31
N PHE A 81 -2.43 -3.79 27.85
CA PHE A 81 -1.82 -2.48 28.12
C PHE A 81 -2.65 -1.33 27.51
N TYR A 82 -3.06 -1.46 26.23
CA TYR A 82 -3.89 -0.46 25.58
C TYR A 82 -5.23 -0.26 26.28
N ASP A 83 -5.90 -1.35 26.67
CA ASP A 83 -7.15 -1.27 27.45
C ASP A 83 -6.90 -0.57 28.80
N ARG A 84 -5.75 -0.82 29.45
CA ARG A 84 -5.40 -0.22 30.73
C ARG A 84 -5.17 1.29 30.67
N ILE A 85 -4.52 1.78 29.61
CA ILE A 85 -4.31 3.24 29.45
C ILE A 85 -5.61 3.99 29.11
N LYS A 86 -6.63 3.31 28.58
CA LYS A 86 -7.96 3.89 28.30
C LYS A 86 -8.93 3.78 29.46
N ALA A 87 -8.64 2.95 30.46
CA ALA A 87 -9.57 2.65 31.52
C ALA A 87 -9.58 3.78 32.57
N TYR A 88 -10.77 4.27 32.87
CA TYR A 88 -11.04 5.17 34.00
C TYR A 88 -11.33 4.34 35.25
N HIS A 89 -10.29 3.69 35.78
CA HIS A 89 -10.39 2.98 37.07
C HIS A 89 -9.85 3.86 38.20
N ASP A 90 -9.61 3.26 39.37
CA ASP A 90 -9.13 3.95 40.57
C ASP A 90 -7.87 4.81 40.34
N MET A 91 -7.10 4.52 39.31
CA MET A 91 -5.90 5.25 38.93
C MET A 91 -5.83 5.39 37.39
N MET A 92 -6.00 6.60 36.90
CA MET A 92 -5.85 6.96 35.47
C MET A 92 -4.36 7.04 35.11
N LEU A 93 -3.93 6.38 34.03
CA LEU A 93 -2.53 6.44 33.54
C LEU A 93 -2.33 7.52 32.47
N VAL A 94 -3.37 7.81 31.68
CA VAL A 94 -3.39 8.87 30.67
C VAL A 94 -4.74 9.57 30.74
N ASN A 95 -4.74 10.90 30.84
CA ASN A 95 -5.97 11.66 30.75
C ASN A 95 -6.37 11.82 29.27
N MET A 96 -7.39 11.07 28.84
CA MET A 96 -7.88 11.08 27.46
C MET A 96 -8.90 12.18 27.17
N GLU A 97 -9.43 12.83 28.22
CA GLU A 97 -10.46 13.88 28.11
C GLU A 97 -9.86 15.29 28.12
N GLU A 98 -8.78 15.47 28.86
CA GLU A 98 -8.09 16.77 29.00
C GLU A 98 -6.60 16.55 28.66
N PRO A 99 -6.26 16.53 27.35
CA PRO A 99 -4.90 16.20 26.88
C PRO A 99 -3.80 17.05 27.52
N GLU A 100 -4.10 18.33 27.78
CA GLU A 100 -3.16 19.30 28.36
C GLU A 100 -2.73 18.98 29.80
N LYS A 101 -3.46 18.15 30.53
CA LYS A 101 -3.09 17.71 31.89
C LYS A 101 -2.02 16.64 31.90
N ASN A 102 -1.75 15.99 30.75
CA ASN A 102 -0.70 15.00 30.68
C ASN A 102 0.68 15.67 30.57
N ASP A 103 1.69 15.04 31.14
CA ASP A 103 3.10 15.40 30.97
C ASP A 103 3.65 14.74 29.70
N PHE A 104 3.96 15.55 28.69
CA PHE A 104 4.50 15.11 27.41
C PHE A 104 6.00 15.39 27.34
N ARG A 105 6.79 14.35 27.13
CA ARG A 105 8.25 14.48 27.01
C ARG A 105 8.82 13.76 25.81
N VAL A 106 10.00 14.19 25.37
CA VAL A 106 10.79 13.55 24.34
C VAL A 106 12.21 13.24 24.83
N VAL A 107 12.70 12.07 24.43
CA VAL A 107 14.03 11.57 24.77
C VAL A 107 14.74 11.16 23.49
N THR A 108 16.00 11.59 23.30
CA THR A 108 16.83 11.14 22.18
C THR A 108 17.60 9.88 22.54
N GLU A 109 17.63 8.93 21.58
CA GLU A 109 18.45 7.73 21.66
C GLU A 109 18.30 6.95 22.99
N LEU A 110 17.06 6.75 23.43
CA LEU A 110 16.76 5.98 24.64
C LEU A 110 16.96 4.48 24.35
N PRO A 111 17.96 3.80 24.96
CA PRO A 111 18.18 2.40 24.68
C PRO A 111 17.14 1.53 25.40
N PHE A 112 16.48 0.67 24.68
CA PHE A 112 15.74 -0.46 25.26
C PHE A 112 16.64 -1.69 25.27
N ARG A 113 16.75 -2.35 26.39
CA ARG A 113 17.51 -3.59 26.57
C ARG A 113 16.53 -4.72 26.80
N GLY A 114 16.31 -5.51 25.78
CA GLY A 114 15.57 -6.75 25.88
C GLY A 114 16.35 -7.86 26.57
N GLU A 115 15.77 -9.02 26.66
CA GLU A 115 16.44 -10.22 27.14
C GLU A 115 17.65 -10.56 26.25
N ARG A 116 18.65 -11.27 26.80
CA ARG A 116 19.87 -11.71 26.07
C ARG A 116 20.70 -10.59 25.40
N ASP A 117 20.73 -9.41 26.06
CA ASP A 117 21.48 -8.25 25.57
C ASP A 117 21.08 -7.73 24.17
N VAL A 118 19.91 -8.14 23.67
CA VAL A 118 19.34 -7.53 22.48
C VAL A 118 18.95 -6.09 22.79
N THR A 119 19.58 -5.15 22.12
CA THR A 119 19.31 -3.71 22.31
C THR A 119 18.68 -3.10 21.07
N PHE A 120 17.70 -2.23 21.31
CA PHE A 120 17.16 -1.33 20.30
C PHE A 120 17.21 0.10 20.85
N ARG A 121 17.56 1.05 20.01
CA ARG A 121 17.70 2.45 20.41
C ARG A 121 17.03 3.35 19.36
N PRO A 122 15.74 3.69 19.57
CA PRO A 122 15.03 4.65 18.72
C PRO A 122 15.72 6.02 18.73
N ASP A 123 15.65 6.73 17.61
CA ASP A 123 16.24 8.07 17.51
C ASP A 123 15.55 9.08 18.44
N ILE A 124 14.21 9.08 18.45
CA ILE A 124 13.41 9.96 19.32
C ILE A 124 12.28 9.12 19.94
N THR A 125 12.24 9.02 21.26
CA THR A 125 11.15 8.36 22.00
C THR A 125 10.22 9.40 22.62
N ILE A 126 8.91 9.20 22.49
CA ILE A 126 7.86 10.07 22.99
C ILE A 126 7.24 9.44 24.23
N LEU A 127 7.24 10.20 25.33
CA LEU A 127 6.67 9.79 26.60
C LEU A 127 5.38 10.56 26.88
N VAL A 128 4.41 9.87 27.47
CA VAL A 128 3.24 10.46 28.12
C VAL A 128 3.23 10.02 29.57
N ASN A 129 3.24 10.94 30.49
CA ASN A 129 3.29 10.69 31.94
C ASN A 129 4.44 9.73 32.33
N GLY A 130 5.60 9.89 31.70
CA GLY A 130 6.79 9.05 31.93
C GLY A 130 6.75 7.69 31.22
N ILE A 131 5.67 7.32 30.52
CA ILE A 131 5.51 6.05 29.80
C ILE A 131 5.88 6.22 28.33
N PRO A 132 6.81 5.43 27.75
CA PRO A 132 7.04 5.41 26.30
C PRO A 132 5.80 4.97 25.52
N MET A 133 5.29 5.86 24.67
CA MET A 133 4.08 5.60 23.89
C MET A 133 4.31 5.55 22.38
N ALA A 134 5.37 6.20 21.90
CA ALA A 134 5.71 6.25 20.49
C ALA A 134 7.21 6.48 20.30
N PHE A 135 7.68 6.25 19.09
CA PHE A 135 9.00 6.74 18.68
C PHE A 135 8.99 7.26 17.24
N VAL A 136 10.01 8.04 16.90
CA VAL A 136 10.31 8.48 15.54
C VAL A 136 11.72 8.07 15.17
N GLU A 137 11.88 7.32 14.08
CA GLU A 137 13.15 7.01 13.44
C GLU A 137 13.47 8.03 12.36
N ALA A 138 14.65 8.62 12.43
CA ALA A 138 15.17 9.56 11.47
C ALA A 138 16.12 8.87 10.50
N LYS A 139 16.13 9.28 9.24
CA LYS A 139 17.09 8.81 8.24
C LYS A 139 17.59 9.95 7.38
N LYS A 140 18.80 9.79 6.84
CA LYS A 140 19.40 10.80 5.95
C LYS A 140 18.53 10.99 4.70
N PRO A 141 18.33 12.25 4.26
CA PRO A 141 17.55 12.54 3.06
C PRO A 141 18.07 11.90 1.78
N ASN A 142 19.37 11.75 1.66
CA ASN A 142 20.09 11.23 0.49
C ASN A 142 20.57 9.79 0.65
N ASN A 143 19.95 9.01 1.53
CA ASN A 143 20.23 7.58 1.63
C ASN A 143 19.86 6.89 0.31
N LYS A 144 20.77 6.05 -0.24
CA LYS A 144 20.60 5.32 -1.49
C LYS A 144 19.29 4.50 -1.50
N ASP A 145 18.96 3.86 -0.39
CA ASP A 145 17.78 3.00 -0.26
C ASP A 145 16.54 3.73 0.30
N GLY A 146 16.66 5.03 0.55
CA GLY A 146 15.62 5.84 1.15
C GLY A 146 15.20 5.31 2.51
N ILE A 147 13.92 5.51 2.85
CA ILE A 147 13.35 5.02 4.11
C ILE A 147 12.96 3.54 4.07
N GLN A 148 12.96 2.91 2.89
CA GLN A 148 12.53 1.51 2.72
C GLN A 148 13.46 0.50 3.40
N ALA A 149 14.76 0.76 3.42
CA ALA A 149 15.72 -0.06 4.15
C ALA A 149 15.37 -0.13 5.64
N GLU A 150 14.96 1.00 6.22
CA GLU A 150 14.53 1.03 7.61
C GLU A 150 13.20 0.32 7.83
N PHE A 151 12.27 0.39 6.89
CA PHE A 151 11.03 -0.39 6.95
C PHE A 151 11.31 -1.90 6.98
N LYS A 152 12.21 -2.34 6.11
CA LYS A 152 12.63 -3.75 6.07
C LYS A 152 13.30 -4.15 7.38
N ARG A 153 14.28 -3.36 7.84
CA ARG A 153 14.99 -3.58 9.09
C ARG A 153 14.05 -3.63 10.30
N MET A 154 13.10 -2.70 10.38
CA MET A 154 12.12 -2.68 11.47
C MET A 154 11.26 -3.94 11.48
N LYS A 155 10.79 -4.37 10.30
CA LYS A 155 9.95 -5.55 10.13
C LYS A 155 10.70 -6.85 10.42
N GLU A 156 11.91 -7.01 9.84
CA GLU A 156 12.65 -8.27 9.83
C GLU A 156 13.59 -8.44 11.01
N ASP A 157 14.18 -7.33 11.53
CA ASP A 157 15.21 -7.39 12.56
C ASP A 157 14.80 -6.86 13.92
N ARG A 158 13.60 -6.22 14.05
CA ARG A 158 13.19 -5.58 15.30
C ARG A 158 11.89 -6.12 15.85
N VAL A 159 10.77 -5.88 15.14
CA VAL A 159 9.43 -6.25 15.64
C VAL A 159 9.23 -7.77 15.75
N CYS A 160 9.96 -8.55 14.96
CA CYS A 160 9.90 -10.01 15.00
C CYS A 160 10.69 -10.63 16.16
N LYS A 161 11.52 -9.85 16.89
CA LYS A 161 12.33 -10.38 17.98
C LYS A 161 11.55 -10.48 19.27
N ASP A 162 11.49 -11.70 19.81
CA ASP A 162 10.80 -12.01 21.07
C ASP A 162 11.29 -11.17 22.25
N GLU A 163 12.58 -10.86 22.28
CA GLU A 163 13.21 -10.08 23.34
C GLU A 163 12.75 -8.61 23.37
N LEU A 164 12.21 -8.10 22.26
CA LEU A 164 11.72 -6.73 22.15
C LEU A 164 10.20 -6.63 22.26
N VAL A 165 9.49 -7.74 22.43
CA VAL A 165 8.01 -7.78 22.51
C VAL A 165 7.47 -6.83 23.59
N PRO A 166 7.99 -6.78 24.84
CA PRO A 166 7.46 -5.88 25.85
C PRO A 166 7.47 -4.42 25.42
N PHE A 167 8.53 -4.00 24.75
CA PHE A 167 8.66 -2.65 24.24
C PHE A 167 7.67 -2.34 23.12
N PHE A 168 7.53 -3.23 22.13
CA PHE A 168 6.58 -3.04 21.04
C PHE A 168 5.12 -3.19 21.48
N ASN A 169 4.83 -3.99 22.49
CA ASN A 169 3.50 -4.08 23.08
C ASN A 169 3.09 -2.77 23.77
N GLN A 170 4.04 -2.07 24.36
CA GLN A 170 3.79 -0.78 25.02
C GLN A 170 3.58 0.36 24.02
N LEU A 171 4.34 0.36 22.92
CA LEU A 171 4.27 1.43 21.92
C LEU A 171 2.96 1.42 21.13
N GLN A 172 2.45 2.60 20.83
CA GLN A 172 1.20 2.77 20.09
C GLN A 172 1.44 3.25 18.66
N ILE A 173 2.39 4.17 18.46
CA ILE A 173 2.69 4.75 17.15
C ILE A 173 4.20 4.67 16.88
N LEU A 174 4.56 4.23 15.68
CA LEU A 174 5.92 4.25 15.16
C LEU A 174 5.97 5.23 13.99
N GLY A 175 6.83 6.25 14.10
CA GLY A 175 7.06 7.25 13.07
C GLY A 175 8.40 7.03 12.37
N PHE A 176 8.46 7.37 11.08
CA PHE A 176 9.65 7.26 10.25
C PHE A 176 9.75 8.47 9.34
N THR A 177 10.89 9.13 9.29
CA THR A 177 11.08 10.29 8.42
C THR A 177 12.50 10.41 7.91
N ASN A 178 12.66 10.85 6.65
CA ASN A 178 13.93 11.24 6.09
C ASN A 178 13.94 12.71 5.66
N ASN A 179 13.02 13.51 6.16
CA ASN A 179 12.85 14.93 5.87
C ASN A 179 12.71 15.25 4.37
N GLN A 180 12.21 14.32 3.58
CA GLN A 180 11.86 14.54 2.18
C GLN A 180 10.35 14.69 2.02
N LYS A 181 9.93 15.42 0.99
CA LYS A 181 8.51 15.41 0.60
C LYS A 181 8.11 14.01 0.13
N TYR A 182 6.89 13.63 0.45
CA TYR A 182 6.32 12.41 -0.10
C TYR A 182 6.24 12.51 -1.62
N ASN A 183 6.79 11.51 -2.31
CA ASN A 183 6.80 11.48 -3.77
C ASN A 183 5.75 10.48 -4.28
N ASP A 184 4.61 10.99 -4.69
CA ASP A 184 3.48 10.24 -5.23
C ASP A 184 3.84 9.49 -6.52
N LYS A 185 4.88 9.98 -7.24
CA LYS A 185 5.32 9.45 -8.54
C LYS A 185 6.51 8.48 -8.43
N ALA A 186 7.06 8.28 -7.24
CA ALA A 186 8.23 7.41 -7.04
C ALA A 186 7.91 5.94 -7.35
N ARG A 187 8.47 5.41 -8.43
CA ARG A 187 8.23 4.03 -8.88
C ARG A 187 8.92 2.96 -8.03
N THR A 188 10.01 3.27 -7.34
CA THR A 188 10.85 2.27 -6.67
C THR A 188 11.27 2.60 -5.26
N LYS A 189 11.49 3.86 -4.90
CA LYS A 189 11.98 4.26 -3.56
C LYS A 189 11.01 5.25 -2.94
N ARG A 190 10.36 4.85 -1.85
CA ARG A 190 9.50 5.75 -1.09
C ARG A 190 10.37 6.73 -0.32
N GLN A 191 10.10 8.02 -0.51
CA GLN A 191 10.67 9.12 0.25
C GLN A 191 9.56 9.79 1.03
N GLY A 192 9.89 10.40 2.17
CA GLY A 192 8.91 11.11 2.96
C GLY A 192 8.84 10.64 4.40
N SER A 193 7.70 10.91 5.01
CA SER A 193 7.42 10.54 6.39
C SER A 193 6.23 9.58 6.45
N PHE A 194 6.34 8.58 7.33
CA PHE A 194 5.38 7.49 7.43
C PHE A 194 5.14 7.13 8.88
N TYR A 195 3.95 6.61 9.16
CA TYR A 195 3.61 6.08 10.47
C TYR A 195 3.00 4.69 10.36
N THR A 196 3.11 3.95 11.43
CA THR A 196 2.51 2.62 11.58
C THR A 196 2.26 2.34 13.05
N THR A 197 1.69 1.18 13.34
CA THR A 197 1.60 0.66 14.70
C THR A 197 2.29 -0.71 14.77
N PRO A 198 2.93 -1.08 15.88
CA PRO A 198 3.46 -2.43 16.05
C PRO A 198 2.33 -3.46 16.09
N ASN A 199 2.67 -4.74 15.89
CA ASN A 199 1.74 -5.86 15.98
C ASN A 199 0.57 -5.83 14.98
N GLY A 200 0.77 -5.20 13.80
CA GLY A 200 -0.22 -5.22 12.72
C GLY A 200 -0.36 -6.59 12.06
N LYS A 201 -1.51 -6.83 11.41
CA LYS A 201 -1.70 -7.98 10.53
C LYS A 201 -0.69 -7.93 9.38
N ASP A 202 -0.11 -9.06 9.00
CA ASP A 202 0.90 -9.15 7.93
C ASP A 202 2.15 -8.27 8.18
N GLY A 203 2.46 -7.97 9.45
CA GLY A 203 3.57 -7.13 9.84
C GLY A 203 3.23 -5.63 9.84
N LEU A 204 4.23 -4.79 9.56
CA LEU A 204 4.06 -3.34 9.61
C LEU A 204 3.47 -2.81 8.29
N LYS A 205 2.36 -2.08 8.37
CA LYS A 205 1.80 -1.30 7.25
C LYS A 205 2.13 0.16 7.45
N TYR A 206 2.97 0.71 6.59
CA TYR A 206 3.40 2.10 6.64
C TYR A 206 2.40 3.00 5.91
N ASN A 207 1.85 3.98 6.61
CA ASN A 207 0.89 4.95 6.09
C ASN A 207 1.58 6.31 5.98
N HIS A 208 1.37 7.01 4.89
CA HIS A 208 1.70 8.42 4.79
C HIS A 208 0.56 9.24 5.40
N PHE A 209 0.88 10.28 6.17
CA PHE A 209 -0.11 11.21 6.68
C PHE A 209 -0.12 12.48 5.81
N ARG A 210 -1.19 12.66 5.04
CA ARG A 210 -1.41 13.88 4.27
C ARG A 210 -2.25 14.81 5.13
N GLU A 211 -1.72 16.00 5.42
CA GLU A 211 -2.42 17.00 6.22
C GLU A 211 -3.52 17.68 5.39
N GLU A 212 -4.72 17.77 5.95
CA GLU A 212 -5.87 18.47 5.36
C GLU A 212 -6.29 19.68 6.20
N GLN A 213 -5.65 19.90 7.35
CA GLN A 213 -5.92 21.01 8.23
C GLN A 213 -4.62 21.58 8.79
N GLU A 214 -4.33 22.85 8.54
CA GLU A 214 -3.14 23.50 9.11
C GLU A 214 -3.29 23.61 10.64
N ILE A 215 -2.25 23.16 11.34
CA ILE A 215 -2.06 23.38 12.77
C ILE A 215 -1.01 24.49 12.91
N PRO A 216 -1.37 25.66 13.44
CA PRO A 216 -0.41 26.75 13.60
C PRO A 216 0.66 26.36 14.63
N VAL A 217 1.91 26.50 14.26
CA VAL A 217 3.07 26.19 15.11
C VAL A 217 3.97 27.43 15.17
N SER A 218 4.43 27.79 16.38
CA SER A 218 5.38 28.88 16.58
C SER A 218 6.69 28.61 15.83
N GLU A 219 7.26 29.63 15.21
CA GLU A 219 8.60 29.53 14.65
C GLU A 219 9.69 29.60 15.76
N TYR A 220 9.35 30.13 16.91
CA TYR A 220 10.28 30.34 18.01
C TYR A 220 10.64 29.04 18.74
N ILE A 221 11.92 28.87 19.04
CA ILE A 221 12.46 27.91 20.01
C ILE A 221 13.38 28.68 20.94
N SER A 222 13.33 28.40 22.23
CA SER A 222 14.25 28.96 23.22
C SER A 222 15.69 28.58 22.91
N GLU A 223 16.62 29.52 23.06
CA GLU A 223 18.04 29.26 22.91
C GLU A 223 18.53 28.23 23.94
N ASP A 224 17.99 28.26 25.14
CA ASP A 224 18.30 27.33 26.21
C ASP A 224 17.89 25.91 25.85
N ASP A 225 16.70 25.73 25.27
CA ASP A 225 16.23 24.43 24.75
C ASP A 225 17.17 23.88 23.67
N ILE A 226 17.61 24.73 22.75
CA ILE A 226 18.58 24.34 21.72
C ILE A 226 19.91 23.88 22.37
N LEU A 227 20.42 24.64 23.33
CA LEU A 227 21.67 24.33 24.01
C LEU A 227 21.56 23.04 24.82
N ASP A 228 20.48 22.83 25.53
CA ASP A 228 20.25 21.64 26.34
C ASP A 228 20.20 20.38 25.46
N VAL A 229 19.47 20.39 24.37
CA VAL A 229 19.39 19.27 23.44
C VAL A 229 20.74 18.99 22.79
N LEU A 230 21.42 20.01 22.30
CA LEU A 230 22.75 19.86 21.67
C LEU A 230 23.82 19.37 22.66
N SER A 231 23.81 19.89 23.88
CA SER A 231 24.75 19.52 24.94
C SER A 231 24.53 18.06 25.39
N ASP A 232 23.29 17.66 25.61
CA ASP A 232 22.97 16.29 26.04
C ASP A 232 23.36 15.22 24.99
N ASN A 233 23.28 15.60 23.70
CA ASN A 233 23.68 14.74 22.58
C ASN A 233 25.14 14.87 22.17
N ASN A 234 25.95 15.72 22.85
CA ASN A 234 27.38 16.00 22.58
C ASN A 234 27.66 16.48 21.14
N ILE A 235 26.78 17.30 20.57
CA ILE A 235 26.87 17.78 19.19
C ILE A 235 26.77 19.31 19.06
N MET A 236 27.23 20.04 20.04
CA MET A 236 27.25 21.51 20.05
C MET A 236 27.80 22.15 18.77
N ARG A 237 28.69 21.45 18.07
CA ARG A 237 29.32 21.91 16.82
C ARG A 237 28.34 22.21 15.68
N ILE A 238 27.15 21.62 15.68
CA ILE A 238 26.18 21.82 14.59
C ILE A 238 25.34 23.09 14.76
N LYS A 239 25.42 23.77 15.92
CA LYS A 239 24.59 24.95 16.24
C LYS A 239 24.65 26.03 15.16
N ASP A 240 25.84 26.27 14.63
CA ASP A 240 26.08 27.33 13.63
C ASP A 240 25.99 26.84 12.20
N ASP A 241 25.79 25.54 11.97
CA ASP A 241 25.66 24.99 10.62
C ASP A 241 24.43 25.54 9.91
N ALA A 242 24.62 26.02 8.70
CA ALA A 242 23.50 26.53 7.86
C ALA A 242 22.45 25.44 7.60
N GLU A 243 22.89 24.18 7.49
CA GLU A 243 22.04 23.03 7.34
C GLU A 243 21.11 22.81 8.54
N PHE A 244 21.66 22.91 9.77
CA PHE A 244 20.87 22.80 11.00
C PHE A 244 19.83 23.93 11.07
N LYS A 245 20.25 25.18 10.88
CA LYS A 245 19.35 26.36 10.92
C LYS A 245 18.23 26.28 9.89
N THR A 246 18.51 25.77 8.70
CA THR A 246 17.50 25.60 7.64
C THR A 246 16.47 24.53 8.01
N ASN A 247 16.89 23.44 8.65
CA ASN A 247 16.01 22.33 9.01
C ASN A 247 15.25 22.55 10.32
N LEU A 248 15.55 23.61 11.07
CA LEU A 248 14.74 24.03 12.22
C LEU A 248 13.36 24.58 11.84
N LYS A 249 13.11 24.98 10.60
CA LYS A 249 11.83 25.58 10.18
C LYS A 249 10.66 24.60 10.40
N PRO A 250 9.51 25.08 10.95
CA PRO A 250 8.33 24.25 11.14
C PRO A 250 7.79 23.65 9.84
N SER A 251 8.02 24.30 8.71
CA SER A 251 7.56 23.92 7.38
C SER A 251 8.31 22.77 6.73
N THR A 252 9.39 22.25 7.35
CA THR A 252 10.10 21.09 6.81
C THR A 252 9.23 19.83 6.83
N PRO A 253 9.44 18.89 5.90
CA PRO A 253 8.61 17.68 5.82
C PRO A 253 8.58 16.87 7.11
N ALA A 254 9.72 16.72 7.81
CA ALA A 254 9.79 16.01 9.08
C ALA A 254 9.01 16.74 10.19
N ASN A 255 9.14 18.07 10.27
CA ASN A 255 8.46 18.86 11.29
C ASN A 255 6.95 18.90 11.05
N LYS A 256 6.50 19.07 9.80
CA LYS A 256 5.06 18.92 9.44
C LYS A 256 4.50 17.56 9.85
N PHE A 257 5.22 16.49 9.58
CA PHE A 257 4.82 15.14 9.96
C PHE A 257 4.69 14.99 11.48
N ILE A 258 5.63 15.54 12.25
CA ILE A 258 5.58 15.53 13.71
C ILE A 258 4.36 16.30 14.20
N THR A 259 4.10 17.49 13.67
CA THR A 259 2.90 18.26 13.98
C THR A 259 1.64 17.43 13.69
N SER A 260 1.57 16.80 12.53
CA SER A 260 0.38 16.04 12.10
C SER A 260 0.05 14.85 13.00
N LEU A 261 1.05 14.20 13.62
CA LEU A 261 0.81 13.02 14.46
C LEU A 261 0.89 13.29 15.95
N PHE A 262 1.70 14.27 16.34
CA PHE A 262 2.11 14.45 17.73
C PHE A 262 1.72 15.84 18.30
N ASP A 263 0.89 16.64 17.60
CA ASP A 263 0.12 17.66 18.31
C ASP A 263 -0.60 17.00 19.50
N LYS A 264 -0.51 17.57 20.69
CA LYS A 264 -0.95 16.91 21.93
C LYS A 264 -2.40 16.44 21.89
N ASN A 265 -3.30 17.27 21.35
CA ASN A 265 -4.72 16.94 21.26
C ASN A 265 -4.91 15.80 20.24
N ARG A 266 -4.26 15.88 19.09
CA ARG A 266 -4.36 14.87 18.03
C ARG A 266 -3.71 13.56 18.47
N PHE A 267 -2.60 13.60 19.17
CA PHE A 267 -1.93 12.38 19.67
C PHE A 267 -2.84 11.65 20.68
N ILE A 268 -3.43 12.36 21.64
CA ILE A 268 -4.40 11.76 22.55
C ILE A 268 -5.65 11.27 21.82
N TYR A 269 -6.13 11.99 20.80
CA TYR A 269 -7.24 11.53 19.97
C TYR A 269 -6.90 10.19 19.27
N PHE A 270 -5.68 10.03 18.76
CA PHE A 270 -5.24 8.75 18.18
C PHE A 270 -5.17 7.65 19.24
N LEU A 271 -4.67 7.94 20.43
CA LEU A 271 -4.63 6.97 21.53
C LEU A 271 -6.04 6.57 21.96
N LYS A 272 -6.97 7.51 21.99
CA LYS A 272 -8.37 7.28 22.44
C LYS A 272 -9.20 6.53 21.39
N TYR A 273 -9.18 7.00 20.14
CA TYR A 273 -10.09 6.56 19.08
C TYR A 273 -9.40 5.92 17.88
N GLY A 274 -8.14 6.27 17.62
CA GLY A 274 -7.45 5.92 16.35
C GLY A 274 -6.82 4.54 16.32
N ILE A 275 -6.80 3.81 17.44
CA ILE A 275 -6.21 2.47 17.54
C ILE A 275 -7.30 1.47 17.86
N VAL A 276 -7.27 0.32 17.19
CA VAL A 276 -8.18 -0.80 17.42
C VAL A 276 -7.42 -2.13 17.34
N TYR A 277 -7.77 -3.04 18.24
CA TYR A 277 -7.34 -4.43 18.18
C TYR A 277 -8.40 -5.26 17.49
N VAL A 278 -7.98 -5.99 16.45
CA VAL A 278 -8.83 -6.87 15.67
C VAL A 278 -8.50 -8.30 16.07
N ASP A 279 -9.48 -9.04 16.55
CA ASP A 279 -9.33 -10.45 16.92
C ASP A 279 -9.63 -11.32 15.69
N SER A 280 -8.60 -12.01 15.22
CA SER A 280 -8.73 -12.97 14.11
C SER A 280 -8.70 -14.38 14.69
N PRO A 281 -9.67 -15.24 14.35
CA PRO A 281 -9.67 -16.63 14.81
C PRO A 281 -8.39 -17.41 14.47
N VAL A 282 -7.68 -16.97 13.44
CA VAL A 282 -6.47 -17.64 12.93
C VAL A 282 -5.18 -16.97 13.41
N ASP A 283 -5.14 -15.63 13.38
CA ASP A 283 -3.90 -14.87 13.62
C ASP A 283 -3.84 -14.27 15.03
N GLY A 284 -4.92 -14.44 15.82
CA GLY A 284 -5.09 -13.80 17.13
C GLY A 284 -5.23 -12.28 17.00
N TYR A 285 -4.92 -11.57 18.09
CA TYR A 285 -4.99 -10.14 18.11
C TYR A 285 -3.94 -9.48 17.19
N HIS A 286 -4.38 -8.45 16.47
CA HIS A 286 -3.49 -7.55 15.74
C HIS A 286 -3.97 -6.11 15.85
N LYS A 287 -3.03 -5.20 15.91
CA LYS A 287 -3.28 -3.77 16.11
C LYS A 287 -3.44 -3.06 14.77
N HIS A 288 -4.46 -2.22 14.65
CA HIS A 288 -4.68 -1.33 13.52
C HIS A 288 -4.63 0.12 13.99
N ILE A 289 -4.11 1.00 13.15
CA ILE A 289 -4.13 2.44 13.35
C ILE A 289 -4.96 3.11 12.26
N ILE A 290 -5.71 4.11 12.63
CA ILE A 290 -6.52 4.94 11.75
C ILE A 290 -5.68 5.56 10.64
N ARG A 291 -6.23 5.66 9.42
CA ARG A 291 -5.63 6.37 8.30
C ARG A 291 -6.10 7.82 8.26
N TYR A 292 -5.28 8.72 7.72
CA TYR A 292 -5.63 10.14 7.68
C TYR A 292 -7.00 10.44 7.02
N PRO A 293 -7.43 9.77 5.92
CA PRO A 293 -8.75 10.07 5.35
C PRO A 293 -9.90 9.68 6.27
N GLN A 294 -9.70 8.63 7.09
CA GLN A 294 -10.67 8.27 8.12
C GLN A 294 -10.66 9.30 9.25
N TYR A 295 -9.49 9.74 9.70
CA TYR A 295 -9.35 10.77 10.73
C TYR A 295 -10.06 12.07 10.32
N PHE A 296 -9.75 12.62 9.14
CA PHE A 296 -10.38 13.86 8.68
C PHE A 296 -11.87 13.70 8.39
N GLY A 297 -12.27 12.52 7.87
CA GLY A 297 -13.69 12.19 7.73
C GLY A 297 -14.44 12.19 9.05
N LEU A 298 -13.83 11.68 10.14
CA LEU A 298 -14.42 11.70 11.48
C LEU A 298 -14.48 13.11 12.05
N GLN A 299 -13.42 13.89 11.91
CA GLN A 299 -13.40 15.29 12.32
C GLN A 299 -14.47 16.13 11.59
N ALA A 300 -14.64 15.86 10.29
CA ALA A 300 -15.69 16.50 9.51
C ALA A 300 -17.10 16.06 9.97
N LEU A 301 -17.28 14.79 10.27
CA LEU A 301 -18.54 14.24 10.78
C LEU A 301 -18.94 14.91 12.11
N GLU A 302 -18.02 14.98 13.07
CA GLU A 302 -18.27 15.63 14.38
C GLU A 302 -18.67 17.09 14.18
N ARG A 303 -17.90 17.86 13.38
CA ARG A 303 -18.21 19.29 13.12
C ARG A 303 -19.55 19.48 12.44
N LYS A 304 -19.94 18.59 11.52
CA LYS A 304 -21.24 18.71 10.83
C LYS A 304 -22.41 18.31 11.72
N ILE A 305 -22.24 17.33 12.58
CA ILE A 305 -23.25 16.98 13.61
C ILE A 305 -23.44 18.13 14.61
N ASP A 306 -22.36 18.80 15.03
CA ASP A 306 -22.45 20.00 15.86
C ASP A 306 -23.22 21.14 15.19
N LYS A 307 -23.09 21.26 13.85
CA LYS A 307 -23.88 22.23 13.05
C LYS A 307 -25.32 21.78 12.78
N GLY A 308 -25.75 20.62 13.30
CA GLY A 308 -27.10 20.09 13.17
C GLY A 308 -27.34 19.20 11.96
N MET A 309 -26.30 18.69 11.28
CA MET A 309 -26.44 17.75 10.19
C MET A 309 -27.26 16.53 10.61
N LYS A 310 -28.28 16.19 9.82
CA LYS A 310 -29.06 14.96 9.95
C LYS A 310 -28.77 13.94 8.85
N ARG A 311 -28.31 14.40 7.69
CA ARG A 311 -28.04 13.55 6.54
C ARG A 311 -26.76 14.00 5.85
N GLY A 312 -25.83 13.08 5.64
CA GLY A 312 -24.59 13.38 4.95
C GLY A 312 -23.95 12.13 4.31
N VAL A 313 -23.12 12.32 3.31
CA VAL A 313 -22.42 11.25 2.58
C VAL A 313 -20.92 11.29 2.80
N LEU A 314 -20.35 10.16 3.20
CA LEU A 314 -18.92 9.93 3.14
C LEU A 314 -18.57 9.36 1.75
N TRP A 315 -17.95 10.17 0.92
CA TRP A 315 -17.48 9.72 -0.38
C TRP A 315 -16.01 9.30 -0.29
N HIS A 316 -15.80 8.05 0.04
CA HIS A 316 -14.48 7.44 0.10
C HIS A 316 -14.36 6.29 -0.90
N THR A 317 -13.32 6.33 -1.74
CA THR A 317 -13.09 5.29 -2.75
C THR A 317 -13.05 3.90 -2.13
N GLN A 318 -13.25 2.90 -2.98
CA GLN A 318 -13.23 1.52 -2.54
C GLN A 318 -11.84 1.14 -1.98
N GLY A 319 -11.81 0.40 -0.86
CA GLY A 319 -10.55 0.07 -0.18
C GLY A 319 -10.03 1.10 0.82
N SER A 320 -10.67 2.25 0.92
CA SER A 320 -10.34 3.28 1.92
C SER A 320 -10.64 2.87 3.37
N GLY A 321 -11.45 1.80 3.56
CA GLY A 321 -11.85 1.32 4.89
C GLY A 321 -13.12 1.96 5.43
N LYS A 322 -14.16 2.11 4.62
CA LYS A 322 -15.48 2.65 5.01
C LYS A 322 -16.10 1.93 6.21
N THR A 323 -16.04 0.59 6.25
CA THR A 323 -16.54 -0.21 7.39
C THR A 323 -15.76 0.09 8.68
N ALA A 324 -14.43 0.21 8.59
CA ALA A 324 -13.61 0.61 9.74
C ALA A 324 -13.91 2.07 10.18
N PHE A 325 -14.18 2.97 9.23
CA PHE A 325 -14.66 4.32 9.54
C PHE A 325 -15.94 4.28 10.39
N SER A 326 -16.92 3.44 10.02
CA SER A 326 -18.18 3.30 10.79
C SER A 326 -17.91 2.79 12.22
N TYR A 327 -16.95 1.88 12.40
CA TYR A 327 -16.52 1.45 13.73
C TYR A 327 -15.97 2.63 14.57
N PHE A 328 -15.03 3.39 14.01
CA PHE A 328 -14.47 4.55 14.71
C PHE A 328 -15.54 5.62 14.99
N ALA A 329 -16.42 5.88 14.00
CA ALA A 329 -17.52 6.82 14.15
C ALA A 329 -18.48 6.43 15.27
N THR A 330 -18.76 5.12 15.44
CA THR A 330 -19.60 4.63 16.52
C THR A 330 -19.03 5.01 17.89
N ASN A 331 -17.73 4.81 18.09
CA ASN A 331 -17.08 5.13 19.37
C ASN A 331 -17.10 6.63 19.67
N ILE A 332 -16.77 7.43 18.67
CA ILE A 332 -16.73 8.89 18.79
C ILE A 332 -18.13 9.46 19.04
N LEU A 333 -19.12 9.03 18.23
CA LEU A 333 -20.48 9.55 18.35
C LEU A 333 -21.16 9.11 19.64
N ARG A 334 -20.82 7.92 20.17
CA ARG A 334 -21.29 7.52 21.49
C ARG A 334 -20.78 8.46 22.57
N ASP A 335 -19.48 8.71 22.61
CA ASP A 335 -18.88 9.63 23.59
C ASP A 335 -19.43 11.05 23.42
N TYR A 336 -19.62 11.50 22.17
CA TYR A 336 -20.19 12.81 21.86
C TYR A 336 -21.60 12.98 22.41
N PHE A 337 -22.49 12.01 22.20
CA PHE A 337 -23.88 12.07 22.69
C PHE A 337 -24.00 11.77 24.18
N GLN A 338 -23.12 10.88 24.70
CA GLN A 338 -23.09 10.62 26.14
C GLN A 338 -22.72 11.86 26.98
N LYS A 339 -21.83 12.73 26.47
CA LYS A 339 -21.54 14.04 27.08
C LYS A 339 -22.73 14.98 27.08
N LYS A 340 -23.76 14.69 26.28
CA LYS A 340 -25.03 15.43 26.20
C LYS A 340 -26.18 14.68 26.89
N ASP A 341 -25.89 13.65 27.68
CA ASP A 341 -26.85 12.77 28.36
C ASP A 341 -27.85 12.06 27.38
N VAL A 342 -27.45 11.81 26.16
CA VAL A 342 -28.27 11.15 25.12
C VAL A 342 -27.75 9.74 24.86
N ILE A 343 -28.63 8.74 24.92
CA ILE A 343 -28.35 7.35 24.58
C ILE A 343 -28.30 7.21 23.06
N THR A 344 -27.33 6.43 22.55
CA THR A 344 -27.19 6.20 21.10
C THR A 344 -27.51 4.77 20.72
N LYS A 345 -28.16 4.57 19.58
CA LYS A 345 -28.30 3.29 18.87
C LYS A 345 -27.71 3.38 17.48
N PHE A 346 -26.94 2.38 17.11
CA PHE A 346 -26.25 2.35 15.82
C PHE A 346 -26.81 1.25 14.94
N TYR A 347 -27.02 1.58 13.66
CA TYR A 347 -27.51 0.69 12.63
C TYR A 347 -26.55 0.71 11.44
N PHE A 348 -26.16 -0.47 10.97
CA PHE A 348 -25.39 -0.63 9.75
C PHE A 348 -26.28 -1.31 8.71
N VAL A 349 -26.67 -0.58 7.68
CA VAL A 349 -27.64 -1.00 6.68
C VAL A 349 -26.94 -1.37 5.40
N VAL A 350 -27.19 -2.58 4.92
CA VAL A 350 -26.61 -3.15 3.69
C VAL A 350 -27.67 -3.61 2.72
N ASP A 351 -27.36 -3.63 1.43
CA ASP A 351 -28.27 -4.05 0.37
C ASP A 351 -28.19 -5.55 0.03
N ARG A 352 -27.17 -6.26 0.53
CA ARG A 352 -26.91 -7.67 0.19
C ARG A 352 -26.55 -8.51 1.40
N LEU A 353 -26.88 -9.81 1.34
CA LEU A 353 -26.57 -10.77 2.40
C LEU A 353 -25.06 -11.04 2.57
N ASP A 354 -24.28 -10.98 1.49
CA ASP A 354 -22.82 -11.12 1.55
C ASP A 354 -22.17 -9.93 2.26
N LEU A 355 -22.66 -8.71 2.01
CA LEU A 355 -22.20 -7.51 2.73
C LEU A 355 -22.62 -7.53 4.21
N LEU A 356 -23.81 -8.09 4.52
CA LEU A 356 -24.25 -8.28 5.90
C LEU A 356 -23.26 -9.19 6.67
N ARG A 357 -22.87 -10.32 6.10
CA ARG A 357 -21.92 -11.25 6.72
C ARG A 357 -20.54 -10.63 6.88
N GLN A 358 -20.08 -9.93 5.85
CA GLN A 358 -18.80 -9.23 5.88
C GLN A 358 -18.78 -8.16 6.98
N ALA A 359 -19.81 -7.31 7.05
CA ALA A 359 -19.92 -6.28 8.06
C ALA A 359 -20.00 -6.88 9.47
N THR A 360 -20.80 -7.93 9.65
CA THR A 360 -20.89 -8.67 10.93
C THR A 360 -19.52 -9.20 11.35
N ALA A 361 -18.79 -9.87 10.47
CA ALA A 361 -17.47 -10.39 10.78
C ALA A 361 -16.46 -9.28 11.13
N GLU A 362 -16.47 -8.18 10.39
CA GLU A 362 -15.59 -7.03 10.60
C GLU A 362 -15.85 -6.32 11.95
N PHE A 363 -17.11 -6.13 12.33
CA PHE A 363 -17.45 -5.49 13.61
C PHE A 363 -17.20 -6.45 14.78
N THR A 364 -17.55 -7.73 14.66
CA THR A 364 -17.28 -8.75 15.70
C THR A 364 -15.78 -8.88 15.96
N ALA A 365 -14.97 -8.92 14.91
CA ALA A 365 -13.51 -8.99 15.06
C ALA A 365 -12.92 -7.77 15.79
N ARG A 366 -13.62 -6.64 15.81
CA ARG A 366 -13.25 -5.43 16.58
C ARG A 366 -13.87 -5.38 17.97
N GLY A 367 -14.51 -6.47 18.40
CA GLY A 367 -15.08 -6.60 19.74
C GLY A 367 -16.49 -6.04 19.92
N MET A 368 -17.19 -5.69 18.83
CA MET A 368 -18.58 -5.26 18.92
C MET A 368 -19.54 -6.45 19.02
N THR A 369 -20.59 -6.31 19.80
CA THR A 369 -21.74 -7.22 19.79
C THR A 369 -22.64 -6.87 18.60
N ILE A 370 -22.98 -7.86 17.80
CA ILE A 370 -23.82 -7.67 16.62
C ILE A 370 -25.22 -8.22 16.86
N ALA A 371 -26.21 -7.36 16.68
CA ALA A 371 -27.61 -7.74 16.61
C ALA A 371 -28.04 -7.77 15.15
N ALA A 372 -28.18 -8.96 14.57
CA ALA A 372 -28.70 -9.11 13.22
C ALA A 372 -30.23 -8.92 13.23
N ILE A 373 -30.72 -7.98 12.46
CA ILE A 373 -32.16 -7.73 12.31
C ILE A 373 -32.63 -8.37 11.00
N ASP A 374 -33.35 -9.45 11.14
CA ASP A 374 -33.74 -10.32 10.03
C ASP A 374 -35.19 -10.12 9.56
N SER A 375 -36.02 -9.42 10.31
CA SER A 375 -37.43 -9.17 9.95
C SER A 375 -37.83 -7.71 10.18
N LYS A 376 -38.88 -7.27 9.49
CA LYS A 376 -39.49 -5.94 9.66
C LYS A 376 -40.00 -5.76 11.08
N ASP A 377 -40.65 -6.76 11.66
CA ASP A 377 -41.21 -6.71 13.01
C ASP A 377 -40.09 -6.56 14.07
N ASP A 378 -38.97 -7.26 13.88
CA ASP A 378 -37.82 -7.13 14.77
C ASP A 378 -37.17 -5.75 14.64
N PHE A 379 -37.15 -5.16 13.43
CA PHE A 379 -36.68 -3.81 13.22
C PHE A 379 -37.56 -2.79 13.95
N ILE A 380 -38.89 -2.87 13.81
CA ILE A 380 -39.84 -1.99 14.48
C ILE A 380 -39.71 -2.13 16.00
N LYS A 381 -39.68 -3.35 16.54
CA LYS A 381 -39.48 -3.60 17.98
C LYS A 381 -38.15 -3.03 18.48
N ASN A 382 -37.10 -3.22 17.71
CA ASN A 382 -35.78 -2.68 18.06
C ASN A 382 -35.79 -1.14 18.08
N MET A 383 -36.48 -0.48 17.16
CA MET A 383 -36.60 0.98 17.12
C MET A 383 -37.44 1.55 18.27
N GLN A 384 -38.49 0.84 18.69
CA GLN A 384 -39.33 1.21 19.82
C GLN A 384 -38.66 0.95 21.19
N SER A 385 -37.69 0.07 21.23
CA SER A 385 -36.98 -0.30 22.46
C SER A 385 -35.96 0.78 22.86
N GLN A 386 -36.00 1.17 24.14
CA GLN A 386 -34.93 1.97 24.77
C GLN A 386 -33.71 1.13 25.14
N VAL A 387 -33.84 -0.22 25.12
CA VAL A 387 -32.75 -1.14 25.48
C VAL A 387 -31.69 -1.14 24.39
N VAL A 388 -30.51 -0.74 24.75
CA VAL A 388 -29.32 -0.74 23.88
C VAL A 388 -28.51 -2.02 24.06
N ILE A 389 -28.67 -2.71 25.18
CA ILE A 389 -27.93 -3.90 25.55
C ILE A 389 -28.93 -4.99 25.94
N ASP A 390 -28.84 -6.16 25.30
CA ASP A 390 -29.62 -7.31 25.72
C ASP A 390 -29.06 -7.86 27.04
N ALA A 391 -29.89 -7.83 28.10
CA ALA A 391 -29.52 -8.21 29.48
C ALA A 391 -29.21 -9.73 29.66
N GLY A 392 -29.23 -10.51 28.57
CA GLY A 392 -29.00 -11.96 28.58
C GLY A 392 -27.55 -12.41 28.73
N SER A 393 -26.56 -11.55 28.61
CA SER A 393 -25.17 -11.96 28.79
C SER A 393 -24.72 -11.83 30.25
N SER A 394 -24.46 -12.97 30.86
CA SER A 394 -24.06 -13.15 32.29
C SER A 394 -22.67 -12.64 32.65
N GLN A 395 -22.15 -11.61 31.95
CA GLN A 395 -20.92 -10.92 32.33
C GLN A 395 -21.24 -9.50 32.83
N ARG A 396 -21.54 -9.42 34.11
CA ARG A 396 -21.63 -8.15 34.84
C ARG A 396 -20.32 -7.37 34.67
N GLY A 397 -20.39 -6.18 34.05
CA GLY A 397 -19.34 -5.15 34.11
C GLY A 397 -18.58 -4.83 32.83
N LYS A 398 -18.84 -5.49 31.68
CA LYS A 398 -18.30 -5.04 30.38
C LYS A 398 -19.42 -4.43 29.53
N TYR A 399 -19.38 -3.13 29.31
CA TYR A 399 -20.16 -2.48 28.28
C TYR A 399 -19.70 -3.02 26.93
N GLN A 400 -20.47 -3.92 26.32
CA GLN A 400 -20.21 -4.36 24.96
C GLN A 400 -20.89 -3.41 23.99
N GLU A 401 -20.08 -2.86 23.08
CA GLU A 401 -20.54 -2.01 22.01
C GLU A 401 -21.45 -2.81 21.06
N THR A 402 -22.65 -2.32 20.81
CA THR A 402 -23.64 -3.02 19.99
C THR A 402 -23.86 -2.31 18.66
N MET A 403 -23.79 -3.07 17.56
CA MET A 403 -24.16 -2.62 16.22
C MET A 403 -25.35 -3.46 15.73
N ASN A 404 -26.44 -2.78 15.35
CA ASN A 404 -27.57 -3.43 14.68
C ASN A 404 -27.28 -3.51 13.19
N VAL A 405 -27.20 -4.72 12.62
CA VAL A 405 -26.95 -4.91 11.19
C VAL A 405 -28.22 -5.31 10.47
N VAL A 406 -28.59 -4.54 9.44
CA VAL A 406 -29.89 -4.63 8.77
C VAL A 406 -29.72 -4.86 7.28
N ASN A 407 -30.42 -5.84 6.72
CA ASN A 407 -30.49 -6.06 5.27
C ASN A 407 -31.74 -5.38 4.67
N ILE A 408 -31.49 -4.38 3.81
CA ILE A 408 -32.54 -3.57 3.19
C ILE A 408 -33.47 -4.39 2.26
N GLN A 409 -32.99 -5.43 1.59
CA GLN A 409 -33.79 -6.22 0.65
C GLN A 409 -34.98 -6.95 1.29
N LYS A 410 -34.91 -7.17 2.60
CA LYS A 410 -36.02 -7.79 3.36
C LYS A 410 -37.17 -6.83 3.64
N PHE A 411 -37.02 -5.53 3.31
CA PHE A 411 -38.01 -4.48 3.63
C PHE A 411 -38.57 -3.77 2.38
N SER A 412 -38.47 -4.36 1.20
CA SER A 412 -38.53 -3.64 -0.08
C SER A 412 -39.88 -3.06 -0.52
N GLU A 413 -41.02 -3.41 0.02
CA GLU A 413 -42.32 -3.00 -0.59
C GLU A 413 -43.34 -2.40 0.39
N GLU A 414 -43.17 -2.45 1.68
CA GLU A 414 -44.18 -1.98 2.62
C GLU A 414 -43.70 -0.77 3.45
N SER A 415 -44.59 0.20 3.64
CA SER A 415 -44.31 1.34 4.53
C SER A 415 -44.01 0.86 5.96
N VAL A 416 -42.90 1.34 6.52
CA VAL A 416 -42.59 1.14 7.95
C VAL A 416 -43.27 2.27 8.69
N VAL A 417 -44.36 1.99 9.37
CA VAL A 417 -44.98 2.95 10.29
C VAL A 417 -44.50 2.58 11.69
N ILE A 418 -43.86 3.50 12.36
CA ILE A 418 -43.39 3.34 13.75
C ILE A 418 -44.27 4.27 14.59
N ASP A 419 -45.21 3.66 15.28
CA ASP A 419 -46.00 4.36 16.30
C ASP A 419 -45.11 4.52 17.55
N ASP A 420 -44.81 5.73 17.90
CA ASP A 420 -44.09 6.11 19.13
C ASP A 420 -42.61 5.61 19.23
N PRO A 421 -41.69 6.14 18.42
CA PRO A 421 -40.26 5.81 18.58
C PRO A 421 -39.74 6.38 19.90
N ALA A 422 -38.86 5.62 20.60
CA ALA A 422 -38.25 6.10 21.85
C ALA A 422 -37.56 7.44 21.62
N THR A 423 -38.06 8.52 22.29
CA THR A 423 -37.61 9.89 22.07
C THR A 423 -36.26 10.22 22.71
N ASP A 424 -35.85 9.42 23.72
CA ASP A 424 -34.61 9.62 24.49
C ASP A 424 -33.39 8.93 23.86
N VAL A 425 -33.56 8.37 22.67
CA VAL A 425 -32.50 7.63 21.97
C VAL A 425 -32.18 8.29 20.64
N GLN A 426 -30.92 8.72 20.45
CA GLN A 426 -30.43 9.14 19.16
C GLN A 426 -30.05 7.92 18.31
N ARG A 427 -30.76 7.71 17.22
CA ARG A 427 -30.46 6.65 16.26
C ARG A 427 -29.55 7.18 15.17
N ILE A 428 -28.54 6.39 14.83
CA ILE A 428 -27.51 6.72 13.85
C ILE A 428 -27.41 5.56 12.86
N TYR A 429 -27.61 5.86 11.59
CA TYR A 429 -27.67 4.90 10.50
C TYR A 429 -26.46 5.07 9.58
N PHE A 430 -25.62 4.05 9.47
CA PHE A 430 -24.61 3.92 8.44
C PHE A 430 -25.22 3.15 7.27
N LEU A 431 -25.38 3.78 6.14
CA LEU A 431 -26.00 3.21 4.93
C LEU A 431 -24.88 2.88 3.94
N ASP A 432 -24.59 1.60 3.75
CA ASP A 432 -23.51 1.19 2.87
C ASP A 432 -23.94 1.17 1.41
N GLU A 433 -23.02 1.55 0.51
CA GLU A 433 -23.18 1.64 -0.93
C GLU A 433 -24.47 2.39 -1.35
N VAL A 434 -24.65 3.61 -0.85
CA VAL A 434 -25.88 4.41 -1.02
C VAL A 434 -26.26 4.75 -2.46
N HIS A 435 -25.40 4.49 -3.44
CA HIS A 435 -25.72 4.59 -4.86
C HIS A 435 -26.65 3.44 -5.35
N ARG A 436 -26.91 2.42 -4.51
CA ARG A 436 -27.75 1.27 -4.85
C ARG A 436 -29.07 1.31 -4.07
N GLY A 437 -30.17 1.00 -4.74
CA GLY A 437 -31.46 0.69 -4.07
C GLY A 437 -32.12 1.81 -3.25
N TYR A 438 -31.47 2.96 -3.08
CA TYR A 438 -31.96 4.06 -2.26
C TYR A 438 -32.70 5.12 -3.09
N LYS A 439 -33.68 4.69 -3.92
CA LYS A 439 -34.51 5.63 -4.71
C LYS A 439 -35.40 6.49 -3.80
N PRO A 440 -35.69 7.76 -4.16
CA PRO A 440 -36.44 8.67 -3.28
C PRO A 440 -37.93 8.36 -3.10
N LYS A 441 -38.54 7.64 -4.02
CA LYS A 441 -40.00 7.34 -3.97
C LYS A 441 -40.26 5.85 -3.87
N GLY A 442 -41.00 5.46 -2.82
CA GLY A 442 -41.53 4.10 -2.64
C GLY A 442 -40.49 3.05 -2.24
N THR A 443 -39.37 3.45 -1.66
CA THR A 443 -38.32 2.55 -1.27
C THR A 443 -38.06 2.56 0.23
N PHE A 444 -37.28 1.59 0.70
CA PHE A 444 -36.87 1.47 2.10
C PHE A 444 -36.34 2.78 2.69
N LEU A 445 -35.48 3.51 1.98
CA LEU A 445 -34.92 4.76 2.53
C LEU A 445 -36.00 5.81 2.74
N GLY A 446 -36.89 6.01 1.78
CA GLY A 446 -38.04 6.94 1.96
C GLY A 446 -38.91 6.56 3.15
N ASN A 447 -39.17 5.28 3.34
CA ASN A 447 -39.90 4.75 4.47
C ASN A 447 -39.13 4.93 5.80
N LEU A 448 -37.82 4.66 5.81
CA LEU A 448 -36.98 4.83 6.99
C LEU A 448 -36.87 6.30 7.40
N LEU A 449 -36.68 7.21 6.43
CA LEU A 449 -36.63 8.66 6.69
C LEU A 449 -37.96 9.21 7.20
N GLY A 450 -39.09 8.64 6.73
CA GLY A 450 -40.42 8.96 7.23
C GLY A 450 -40.68 8.42 8.63
N ALA A 451 -40.17 7.24 8.92
CA ALA A 451 -40.34 6.57 10.22
C ALA A 451 -39.46 7.15 11.34
N ASP A 452 -38.28 7.65 11.02
CA ASP A 452 -37.36 8.28 11.99
C ASP A 452 -36.79 9.60 11.47
N PRO A 453 -37.60 10.68 11.47
CA PRO A 453 -37.14 11.98 10.99
C PRO A 453 -36.04 12.59 11.86
N ASN A 454 -35.86 12.13 13.10
CA ASN A 454 -34.84 12.59 14.05
C ASN A 454 -33.52 11.76 13.94
N GLY A 455 -33.50 10.70 13.18
CA GLY A 455 -32.32 9.90 12.94
C GLY A 455 -31.21 10.68 12.25
N ILE A 456 -29.96 10.25 12.48
CA ILE A 456 -28.79 10.74 11.74
C ILE A 456 -28.43 9.68 10.70
N TYR A 457 -28.36 10.09 9.43
CA TYR A 457 -28.14 9.21 8.30
C TYR A 457 -26.79 9.51 7.63
N ILE A 458 -25.87 8.57 7.71
CA ILE A 458 -24.52 8.66 7.17
C ILE A 458 -24.40 7.68 6.00
N GLY A 459 -24.50 8.20 4.78
CA GLY A 459 -24.28 7.43 3.56
C GLY A 459 -22.81 7.13 3.36
N LEU A 460 -22.48 5.90 2.97
CA LEU A 460 -21.14 5.47 2.64
C LEU A 460 -21.11 5.06 1.18
N THR A 461 -20.21 5.62 0.38
CA THR A 461 -20.07 5.24 -1.03
C THR A 461 -18.68 5.49 -1.57
N GLY A 462 -18.23 4.66 -2.51
CA GLY A 462 -17.06 4.92 -3.34
C GLY A 462 -17.41 5.61 -4.65
N THR A 463 -18.69 5.61 -5.03
CA THR A 463 -19.20 6.07 -6.32
C THR A 463 -20.58 6.69 -6.11
N PRO A 464 -20.68 7.99 -5.73
CA PRO A 464 -21.98 8.64 -5.61
C PRO A 464 -22.71 8.72 -6.96
N ILE A 465 -24.04 8.81 -6.93
CA ILE A 465 -24.86 9.03 -8.13
C ILE A 465 -24.72 10.51 -8.51
N LEU A 466 -24.31 10.74 -9.75
CA LEU A 466 -24.20 12.05 -10.37
C LEU A 466 -25.36 12.28 -11.33
N ASN A 467 -25.57 13.51 -11.80
CA ASN A 467 -26.62 13.81 -12.78
C ASN A 467 -26.51 12.92 -14.02
N SER A 468 -27.62 12.41 -14.51
CA SER A 468 -27.79 11.57 -15.72
C SER A 468 -27.56 10.06 -15.62
N ASP A 469 -27.28 9.51 -14.43
CA ASP A 469 -27.05 8.06 -14.27
C ASP A 469 -28.32 7.19 -14.40
N PHE A 470 -29.50 7.80 -14.51
CA PHE A 470 -30.78 7.09 -14.74
C PHE A 470 -31.27 7.29 -16.17
N LYS A 471 -30.70 6.57 -17.12
CA LYS A 471 -31.38 6.23 -18.37
C LYS A 471 -32.15 4.93 -18.15
N ASP A 472 -33.41 4.93 -18.62
CA ASP A 472 -34.39 3.88 -18.45
C ASP A 472 -33.80 2.47 -18.37
N ASP A 473 -34.19 1.70 -17.33
CA ASP A 473 -34.07 0.26 -17.33
C ASP A 473 -34.89 -0.26 -18.51
N GLU A 474 -34.24 -0.64 -19.60
CA GLU A 474 -34.83 -1.51 -20.59
C GLU A 474 -35.02 -2.87 -19.90
N ASP A 475 -36.25 -3.36 -19.87
CA ASP A 475 -36.52 -4.72 -19.42
C ASP A 475 -35.77 -5.73 -20.31
N GLU A 476 -35.60 -6.96 -19.84
CA GLU A 476 -34.90 -8.04 -20.55
C GLU A 476 -35.43 -8.33 -21.98
N GLU A 477 -36.53 -7.69 -22.38
CA GLU A 477 -37.14 -7.82 -23.70
C GLU A 477 -36.99 -6.58 -24.61
N GLY A 478 -36.27 -5.51 -24.19
CA GLY A 478 -36.06 -4.32 -25.05
C GLY A 478 -37.33 -3.47 -25.28
N LYS A 479 -38.36 -3.58 -24.46
CA LYS A 479 -39.56 -2.76 -24.55
C LYS A 479 -39.48 -1.57 -23.62
N LYS A 480 -39.51 -0.37 -24.18
CA LYS A 480 -39.64 0.88 -23.43
C LYS A 480 -40.98 0.89 -22.68
N LYS A 481 -40.95 0.86 -21.38
CA LYS A 481 -42.11 1.22 -20.55
C LYS A 481 -42.35 2.73 -20.68
N GLU A 482 -43.41 3.15 -21.30
CA GLU A 482 -43.89 4.52 -21.22
C GLU A 482 -44.30 4.86 -19.79
N SER A 483 -43.38 5.46 -19.03
CA SER A 483 -43.73 6.08 -17.76
C SER A 483 -44.04 7.57 -18.01
N HIS A 484 -45.31 7.91 -17.90
CA HIS A 484 -45.73 9.31 -17.81
C HIS A 484 -45.27 9.95 -16.52
N GLY A 485 -44.08 10.53 -16.50
CA GLY A 485 -43.52 11.31 -15.39
C GLY A 485 -42.26 12.02 -15.85
N THR A 486 -42.23 13.35 -15.70
CA THR A 486 -41.04 14.18 -15.93
C THR A 486 -39.84 13.57 -15.22
N LYS A 487 -38.87 13.10 -16.01
CA LYS A 487 -37.57 12.65 -15.54
C LYS A 487 -36.96 13.78 -14.69
N ARG A 488 -36.78 13.56 -13.41
CA ARG A 488 -35.93 14.38 -12.57
C ARG A 488 -34.60 13.68 -12.49
N ASP A 489 -33.54 14.32 -12.99
CA ASP A 489 -32.16 13.95 -12.71
C ASP A 489 -31.96 14.01 -11.19
N PHE A 490 -31.38 12.97 -10.62
CA PHE A 490 -31.32 12.76 -9.19
C PHE A 490 -29.88 12.54 -8.75
N LYS A 491 -29.39 13.34 -7.81
CA LYS A 491 -28.06 13.24 -7.23
C LYS A 491 -28.10 12.59 -5.85
N THR A 492 -26.98 11.98 -5.46
CA THR A 492 -26.81 11.50 -4.07
C THR A 492 -27.02 12.63 -3.05
N THR A 493 -26.57 13.84 -3.37
CA THR A 493 -26.76 15.04 -2.52
C THR A 493 -28.23 15.50 -2.42
N ASP A 494 -29.11 15.14 -3.35
CA ASP A 494 -30.54 15.45 -3.22
C ASP A 494 -31.20 14.68 -2.05
N ILE A 495 -30.65 13.52 -1.69
CA ILE A 495 -31.11 12.72 -0.55
C ILE A 495 -30.38 13.09 0.74
N PHE A 496 -29.07 13.17 0.65
CA PHE A 496 -28.20 13.29 1.83
C PHE A 496 -27.76 14.73 2.12
N HIS A 497 -28.13 15.67 1.28
CA HIS A 497 -27.93 17.11 1.37
C HIS A 497 -26.48 17.57 1.22
N GLU A 498 -25.49 16.87 1.83
CA GLU A 498 -24.10 17.31 1.83
C GLU A 498 -23.09 16.14 1.88
N TYR A 499 -21.89 16.39 1.40
CA TYR A 499 -20.77 15.47 1.61
C TYR A 499 -20.11 15.73 2.95
N ILE A 500 -19.89 14.68 3.74
CA ILE A 500 -19.15 14.75 5.00
C ILE A 500 -17.67 14.95 4.75
N HIS A 501 -17.11 14.10 3.89
CA HIS A 501 -15.70 14.13 3.48
C HIS A 501 -15.53 13.39 2.16
N LYS A 502 -14.51 13.81 1.37
CA LYS A 502 -14.22 13.24 0.04
C LYS A 502 -12.80 12.69 -0.02
N TYR A 503 -12.67 11.44 -0.44
CA TYR A 503 -11.40 10.77 -0.68
C TYR A 503 -11.47 9.91 -1.95
N TYR A 504 -10.93 10.45 -3.04
CA TYR A 504 -11.08 9.87 -4.38
C TYR A 504 -9.86 9.05 -4.81
N TYR A 505 -9.96 8.37 -5.96
CA TYR A 505 -8.97 7.44 -6.50
C TYR A 505 -7.57 8.03 -6.65
N ASN A 506 -7.44 9.27 -7.14
CA ASN A 506 -6.15 9.92 -7.32
C ASN A 506 -5.34 9.98 -6.02
N LYS A 507 -5.97 10.45 -4.93
CA LYS A 507 -5.35 10.46 -3.60
C LYS A 507 -5.05 9.03 -3.11
N SER A 508 -5.98 8.10 -3.30
CA SER A 508 -5.82 6.71 -2.84
C SER A 508 -4.69 5.96 -3.56
N ILE A 509 -4.49 6.23 -4.85
CA ILE A 509 -3.37 5.70 -5.63
C ILE A 509 -2.05 6.34 -5.17
N ALA A 510 -2.04 7.66 -5.01
CA ALA A 510 -0.89 8.40 -4.52
C ALA A 510 -0.44 7.88 -3.14
N ASP A 511 -1.39 7.59 -2.26
CA ASP A 511 -1.13 7.07 -0.91
C ASP A 511 -0.82 5.55 -0.89
N GLY A 512 -0.95 4.86 -2.02
CA GLY A 512 -0.65 3.43 -2.15
C GLY A 512 -1.71 2.50 -1.56
N TYR A 513 -2.92 2.99 -1.29
CA TYR A 513 -4.04 2.16 -0.81
C TYR A 513 -4.80 1.46 -1.94
N THR A 514 -4.67 1.97 -3.17
CA THR A 514 -5.17 1.34 -4.39
C THR A 514 -4.07 1.32 -5.45
N LEU A 515 -4.11 0.33 -6.34
CA LEU A 515 -3.17 0.24 -7.44
C LEU A 515 -3.68 1.05 -8.64
N LYS A 516 -2.77 1.53 -9.48
CA LYS A 516 -3.11 1.99 -10.83
C LYS A 516 -3.62 0.80 -11.65
N ILE A 517 -4.49 1.07 -12.59
CA ILE A 517 -5.01 0.06 -13.52
C ILE A 517 -4.29 0.23 -14.85
N LYS A 518 -3.77 -0.88 -15.37
CA LYS A 518 -3.22 -0.94 -16.72
C LYS A 518 -4.27 -1.59 -17.62
N LYS A 519 -4.72 -0.87 -18.63
CA LYS A 519 -5.67 -1.36 -19.63
C LYS A 519 -4.89 -1.85 -20.85
N GLU A 520 -5.23 -3.03 -21.32
CA GLU A 520 -4.71 -3.64 -22.54
C GLU A 520 -5.90 -3.82 -23.50
N ASN A 521 -5.89 -3.09 -24.61
CA ASN A 521 -6.90 -3.30 -25.65
C ASN A 521 -6.52 -4.52 -26.48
N ILE A 522 -7.45 -5.42 -26.69
CA ILE A 522 -7.25 -6.48 -27.67
C ILE A 522 -7.37 -5.90 -29.06
N ASP A 523 -6.36 -6.21 -29.84
CA ASP A 523 -6.11 -5.58 -31.12
C ASP A 523 -7.32 -5.64 -32.06
N THR A 524 -7.45 -4.58 -32.81
CA THR A 524 -8.39 -4.34 -33.90
C THR A 524 -8.45 -5.45 -34.95
N LYS A 525 -7.38 -6.25 -35.11
CA LYS A 525 -7.33 -7.37 -36.07
C LYS A 525 -8.42 -8.41 -35.77
N PHE A 526 -8.62 -8.79 -34.53
CA PHE A 526 -9.66 -9.75 -34.15
C PHE A 526 -11.08 -9.21 -34.42
N ARG A 527 -11.32 -7.93 -34.14
CA ARG A 527 -12.59 -7.27 -34.47
C ARG A 527 -12.80 -7.12 -35.99
N ASN A 528 -11.72 -6.82 -36.70
CA ASN A 528 -11.75 -6.70 -38.15
C ASN A 528 -11.94 -8.05 -38.83
N ASP A 529 -11.30 -9.11 -38.32
CA ASP A 529 -11.49 -10.46 -38.82
C ASP A 529 -12.95 -10.94 -38.61
N ILE A 530 -13.54 -10.64 -37.43
CA ILE A 530 -14.93 -10.94 -37.16
C ILE A 530 -15.84 -10.14 -38.10
N ARG A 531 -15.59 -8.83 -38.32
CA ARG A 531 -16.39 -8.02 -39.26
C ARG A 531 -16.30 -8.53 -40.68
N ALA A 532 -15.08 -8.93 -41.11
CA ALA A 532 -14.83 -9.52 -42.41
C ALA A 532 -15.57 -10.87 -42.58
N MET A 533 -15.54 -11.71 -41.55
CA MET A 533 -16.26 -13.00 -41.55
C MET A 533 -17.78 -12.83 -41.69
N ILE A 534 -18.32 -11.74 -41.13
CA ILE A 534 -19.77 -11.47 -41.13
C ILE A 534 -20.19 -10.50 -42.26
N GLY A 535 -19.21 -10.01 -43.06
CA GLY A 535 -19.50 -9.08 -44.17
C GLY A 535 -19.90 -7.66 -43.76
N ILE A 536 -19.51 -7.21 -42.59
CA ILE A 536 -19.81 -5.86 -42.08
C ILE A 536 -18.65 -4.92 -42.40
N PRO A 537 -18.89 -3.77 -43.03
CA PRO A 537 -17.85 -2.80 -43.36
C PRO A 537 -17.12 -2.26 -42.12
N GLU A 538 -15.87 -1.89 -42.34
CA GLU A 538 -15.03 -1.26 -41.32
C GLU A 538 -15.68 0.03 -40.77
N GLY A 539 -15.69 0.21 -39.42
CA GLY A 539 -16.34 1.35 -38.78
C GLY A 539 -17.83 1.21 -38.47
N LYS A 540 -18.53 0.15 -38.92
CA LYS A 540 -19.92 -0.12 -38.48
C LYS A 540 -19.99 -1.09 -37.31
N ALA A 541 -20.90 -0.80 -36.37
CA ALA A 541 -21.15 -1.69 -35.23
C ALA A 541 -21.75 -3.03 -35.70
N ILE A 542 -21.31 -4.13 -35.05
CA ILE A 542 -21.93 -5.43 -35.26
C ILE A 542 -23.36 -5.38 -34.65
N PRO A 543 -24.42 -5.81 -35.36
CA PRO A 543 -25.77 -5.84 -34.80
C PRO A 543 -25.81 -6.68 -33.53
N ALA A 544 -26.48 -6.19 -32.48
CA ALA A 544 -26.49 -6.82 -31.15
C ALA A 544 -26.94 -8.30 -31.19
N LYS A 545 -27.93 -8.66 -32.01
CA LYS A 545 -28.37 -10.03 -32.15
C LYS A 545 -27.32 -10.94 -32.78
N VAL A 546 -26.60 -10.44 -33.80
CA VAL A 546 -25.49 -11.20 -34.44
C VAL A 546 -24.34 -11.38 -33.47
N TRP A 547 -24.04 -10.34 -32.67
CA TRP A 547 -23.02 -10.40 -31.63
C TRP A 547 -23.39 -11.41 -30.54
N ASP A 548 -24.65 -11.42 -30.10
CA ASP A 548 -25.17 -12.36 -29.10
C ASP A 548 -25.10 -13.82 -29.57
N ASP A 549 -25.48 -14.09 -30.82
CA ASP A 549 -25.37 -15.42 -31.41
C ASP A 549 -23.92 -15.87 -31.60
N LEU A 550 -23.05 -14.95 -32.02
CA LEU A 550 -21.62 -15.23 -32.21
C LEU A 550 -20.91 -15.55 -30.88
N THR A 551 -21.19 -14.77 -29.82
CA THR A 551 -20.56 -14.94 -28.52
C THR A 551 -20.89 -16.26 -27.83
N LYS A 552 -21.96 -16.96 -28.28
CA LYS A 552 -22.39 -18.28 -27.84
C LYS A 552 -21.83 -19.41 -28.71
N ASP A 553 -21.30 -19.09 -29.90
CA ASP A 553 -20.77 -20.11 -30.81
C ASP A 553 -19.53 -20.82 -30.21
N PHE A 554 -19.49 -22.14 -30.34
CA PHE A 554 -18.43 -22.97 -29.76
C PHE A 554 -17.04 -22.59 -30.28
N LYS A 555 -16.89 -22.25 -31.54
CA LYS A 555 -15.60 -21.90 -32.13
C LYS A 555 -15.11 -20.58 -31.60
N TYR A 556 -16.03 -19.62 -31.41
CA TYR A 556 -15.68 -18.34 -30.78
C TYR A 556 -15.25 -18.53 -29.32
N VAL A 557 -16.00 -19.32 -28.55
CA VAL A 557 -15.68 -19.62 -27.15
C VAL A 557 -14.32 -20.35 -27.06
N ASP A 558 -14.06 -21.32 -27.95
CA ASP A 558 -12.80 -22.06 -27.99
C ASP A 558 -11.61 -21.12 -28.22
N GLN A 559 -11.66 -20.25 -29.25
CA GLN A 559 -10.59 -19.31 -29.56
C GLN A 559 -10.37 -18.30 -28.42
N LEU A 560 -11.45 -17.77 -27.86
CA LEU A 560 -11.41 -16.81 -26.77
C LEU A 560 -10.78 -17.43 -25.51
N CYS A 561 -11.20 -18.64 -25.13
CA CYS A 561 -10.65 -19.32 -23.97
C CYS A 561 -9.18 -19.69 -24.15
N ARG A 562 -8.76 -20.13 -25.36
CA ARG A 562 -7.35 -20.35 -25.67
C ARG A 562 -6.51 -19.09 -25.52
N TYR A 563 -7.04 -17.96 -26.01
CA TYR A 563 -6.38 -16.67 -25.81
C TYR A 563 -6.23 -16.34 -24.33
N ILE A 564 -7.32 -16.41 -23.55
CA ILE A 564 -7.30 -16.11 -22.11
C ILE A 564 -6.30 -17.01 -21.36
N VAL A 565 -6.26 -18.30 -21.66
CA VAL A 565 -5.31 -19.24 -21.05
C VAL A 565 -3.86 -18.87 -21.38
N LYS A 566 -3.56 -18.61 -22.65
CA LYS A 566 -2.23 -18.19 -23.08
C LYS A 566 -1.83 -16.89 -22.40
N ASP A 567 -2.70 -15.90 -22.41
CA ASP A 567 -2.46 -14.58 -21.82
C ASP A 567 -2.24 -14.66 -20.30
N PHE A 568 -3.08 -15.43 -19.60
CA PHE A 568 -2.95 -15.56 -18.15
C PHE A 568 -1.70 -16.32 -17.72
N ASN A 569 -1.35 -17.41 -18.43
CA ASN A 569 -0.12 -18.15 -18.16
C ASN A 569 1.12 -17.26 -18.37
N THR A 570 1.13 -16.50 -19.47
CA THR A 570 2.17 -15.52 -19.73
C THR A 570 2.24 -14.46 -18.63
N PHE A 571 1.08 -13.98 -18.15
CA PHE A 571 1.02 -13.02 -17.06
C PHE A 571 1.58 -13.58 -15.74
N GLU A 572 1.25 -14.81 -15.36
CA GLU A 572 1.84 -15.47 -14.17
C GLU A 572 3.34 -15.65 -14.29
N GLU A 573 3.81 -16.08 -15.44
CA GLU A 573 5.26 -16.26 -15.70
C GLU A 573 6.02 -14.94 -15.54
N VAL A 574 5.51 -13.84 -16.11
CA VAL A 574 6.13 -12.51 -16.00
C VAL A 574 6.19 -12.01 -14.57
N GLN A 575 5.12 -12.26 -13.81
CA GLN A 575 5.04 -11.81 -12.43
C GLN A 575 5.75 -12.75 -11.44
N HIS A 576 6.19 -13.93 -11.87
CA HIS A 576 6.76 -14.98 -11.03
C HIS A 576 5.91 -15.29 -9.78
N ASP A 577 4.60 -15.26 -9.92
CA ASP A 577 3.64 -15.49 -8.83
C ASP A 577 2.44 -16.28 -9.31
N ASP A 578 2.38 -17.54 -8.94
CA ASP A 578 1.30 -18.46 -9.23
C ASP A 578 0.07 -18.32 -8.31
N SER A 579 0.16 -17.45 -7.30
CA SER A 579 -0.95 -17.20 -6.38
C SER A 579 -1.96 -16.19 -6.89
N MET A 580 -1.72 -15.55 -8.02
CA MET A 580 -2.63 -14.58 -8.62
C MET A 580 -3.88 -15.25 -9.19
N GLY A 581 -4.92 -14.45 -9.41
CA GLY A 581 -6.17 -14.91 -9.99
C GLY A 581 -6.70 -13.96 -11.04
N PHE A 582 -7.60 -14.47 -11.87
CA PHE A 582 -8.31 -13.69 -12.89
C PHE A 582 -9.82 -13.76 -12.76
N MET A 583 -10.49 -12.80 -13.40
CA MET A 583 -11.95 -12.77 -13.54
C MET A 583 -12.31 -12.55 -14.99
N ILE A 584 -13.30 -13.32 -15.48
CA ILE A 584 -13.89 -13.15 -16.80
C ILE A 584 -15.31 -12.63 -16.62
N VAL A 585 -15.61 -11.49 -17.21
CA VAL A 585 -16.96 -10.93 -17.27
C VAL A 585 -17.57 -11.28 -18.62
N ALA A 586 -18.38 -12.32 -18.63
CA ALA A 586 -19.01 -12.85 -19.84
C ALA A 586 -20.13 -11.94 -20.38
N THR A 587 -20.49 -12.11 -21.66
CA THR A 587 -21.57 -11.37 -22.32
C THR A 587 -22.95 -11.83 -21.88
N SER A 588 -23.07 -13.12 -21.52
CA SER A 588 -24.32 -13.74 -21.07
C SER A 588 -24.05 -14.89 -20.11
N SER A 589 -25.10 -15.38 -19.45
CA SER A 589 -25.02 -16.57 -18.58
C SER A 589 -24.73 -17.84 -19.37
N GLU A 590 -25.19 -17.93 -20.61
CA GLU A 590 -24.93 -19.04 -21.52
C GLU A 590 -23.47 -19.09 -21.93
N GLN A 591 -22.89 -17.94 -22.32
CA GLN A 591 -21.47 -17.86 -22.62
C GLN A 591 -20.62 -18.24 -21.41
N ALA A 592 -20.96 -17.73 -20.21
CA ALA A 592 -20.26 -18.06 -18.98
C ALA A 592 -20.24 -19.57 -18.70
N LYS A 593 -21.37 -20.27 -18.91
CA LYS A 593 -21.48 -21.73 -18.79
C LYS A 593 -20.63 -22.46 -19.83
N ALA A 594 -20.68 -21.99 -21.09
CA ALA A 594 -19.92 -22.57 -22.19
C ALA A 594 -18.40 -22.44 -21.92
N MET A 595 -17.95 -21.28 -21.43
CA MET A 595 -16.57 -21.05 -21.04
C MET A 595 -16.14 -21.95 -19.87
N GLN A 596 -16.97 -22.06 -18.83
CA GLN A 596 -16.68 -22.95 -17.70
C GLN A 596 -16.44 -24.38 -18.17
N LYS A 597 -17.37 -24.90 -18.98
CA LYS A 597 -17.24 -26.24 -19.57
C LYS A 597 -15.99 -26.37 -20.40
N TRP A 598 -15.65 -25.36 -21.19
CA TRP A 598 -14.43 -25.38 -22.00
C TRP A 598 -13.17 -25.48 -21.13
N PHE A 599 -13.09 -24.71 -20.04
CA PHE A 599 -11.97 -24.77 -19.08
C PHE A 599 -11.85 -26.16 -18.45
N GLU A 600 -12.98 -26.76 -18.04
CA GLU A 600 -13.00 -28.11 -17.45
C GLU A 600 -12.54 -29.20 -18.44
N ASP A 601 -12.92 -29.06 -19.73
CA ASP A 601 -12.61 -30.07 -20.75
C ASP A 601 -11.21 -29.94 -21.35
N ASN A 602 -10.58 -28.75 -21.30
CA ASN A 602 -9.37 -28.46 -22.09
C ASN A 602 -8.17 -27.95 -21.28
N THR A 603 -8.29 -27.71 -19.99
CA THR A 603 -7.21 -27.14 -19.19
C THR A 603 -7.14 -27.73 -17.77
N GLU A 604 -5.98 -27.57 -17.12
CA GLU A 604 -5.82 -27.84 -15.68
C GLU A 604 -6.16 -26.60 -14.81
N ILE A 605 -6.50 -25.47 -15.43
CA ILE A 605 -6.84 -24.26 -14.73
C ILE A 605 -8.26 -24.36 -14.16
N ASN A 606 -8.36 -24.54 -12.87
CA ASN A 606 -9.65 -24.59 -12.19
C ASN A 606 -10.30 -23.20 -12.16
N THR A 607 -11.50 -23.08 -12.73
CA THR A 607 -12.32 -21.88 -12.70
C THR A 607 -13.62 -22.09 -11.91
N ALA A 608 -14.12 -21.04 -11.27
CA ALA A 608 -15.37 -21.06 -10.55
C ALA A 608 -16.42 -20.27 -11.33
N LEU A 609 -17.49 -20.91 -11.74
CA LEU A 609 -18.66 -20.23 -12.31
C LEU A 609 -19.54 -19.68 -11.19
N VAL A 610 -19.78 -18.35 -11.19
CA VAL A 610 -20.61 -17.66 -10.18
C VAL A 610 -21.65 -16.80 -10.87
N LEU A 611 -22.88 -17.34 -11.00
CA LEU A 611 -24.01 -16.66 -11.65
C LEU A 611 -25.09 -16.21 -10.66
N TYR A 612 -25.20 -16.87 -9.51
CA TYR A 612 -26.25 -16.64 -8.53
C TYR A 612 -25.68 -16.61 -7.12
N ASP A 613 -26.41 -16.03 -6.16
CA ASP A 613 -26.04 -16.03 -4.75
C ASP A 613 -26.53 -17.31 -4.05
N THR A 614 -25.75 -18.38 -4.17
CA THR A 614 -26.00 -19.68 -3.52
C THR A 614 -24.88 -20.01 -2.53
N GLU A 615 -25.12 -20.87 -1.54
CA GLU A 615 -24.10 -21.30 -0.57
C GLU A 615 -22.91 -21.97 -1.29
N GLU A 616 -23.15 -22.77 -2.32
CA GLU A 616 -22.08 -23.38 -3.13
C GLU A 616 -21.20 -22.33 -3.81
N ASN A 617 -21.81 -21.29 -4.36
CA ASN A 617 -21.05 -20.21 -5.00
C ASN A 617 -20.26 -19.36 -3.99
N LYS A 618 -20.74 -19.27 -2.75
CA LYS A 618 -19.99 -18.62 -1.65
C LYS A 618 -18.75 -19.40 -1.28
N GLU A 619 -18.87 -20.71 -1.17
CA GLU A 619 -17.72 -21.59 -0.91
C GLU A 619 -16.69 -21.49 -2.06
N LYS A 620 -17.13 -21.44 -3.32
CA LYS A 620 -16.26 -21.19 -4.47
C LYS A 620 -15.50 -19.86 -4.35
N GLN A 621 -16.19 -18.80 -3.92
CA GLN A 621 -15.56 -17.50 -3.68
C GLN A 621 -14.51 -17.54 -2.56
N GLU A 622 -14.78 -18.24 -1.46
CA GLU A 622 -13.83 -18.44 -0.36
C GLU A 622 -12.56 -19.15 -0.84
N TYR A 623 -12.71 -20.25 -1.60
CA TYR A 623 -11.57 -20.97 -2.16
C TYR A 623 -10.82 -20.17 -3.24
N PHE A 624 -11.49 -19.26 -3.93
CA PHE A 624 -10.80 -18.32 -4.80
C PHE A 624 -10.01 -17.28 -4.02
N ARG A 625 -10.55 -16.75 -2.92
CA ARG A 625 -9.81 -15.81 -2.04
C ARG A 625 -8.62 -16.45 -1.33
N GLY A 626 -8.69 -17.76 -1.12
CA GLY A 626 -7.79 -18.52 -0.28
C GLY A 626 -8.43 -18.82 1.08
N LYS A 627 -9.00 -20.01 1.21
CA LYS A 627 -9.60 -20.50 2.45
C LYS A 627 -8.51 -21.10 3.33
N LYS A 628 -8.41 -20.65 4.58
CA LYS A 628 -7.51 -21.31 5.53
C LYS A 628 -8.07 -22.66 5.94
N ASP A 629 -7.26 -23.70 5.87
CA ASP A 629 -7.58 -25.01 6.39
C ASP A 629 -7.50 -25.00 7.92
N ASN A 630 -8.58 -25.40 8.58
CA ASN A 630 -8.69 -25.37 10.04
C ASN A 630 -7.72 -26.35 10.73
N ALA A 631 -7.25 -27.38 10.04
CA ALA A 631 -6.38 -28.40 10.60
C ALA A 631 -4.89 -28.06 10.45
N THR A 632 -4.51 -27.49 9.29
CA THR A 632 -3.11 -27.20 8.96
C THR A 632 -2.75 -25.72 9.11
N GLY A 633 -3.74 -24.83 9.12
CA GLY A 633 -3.53 -23.37 9.09
C GLY A 633 -3.05 -22.84 7.73
N GLU A 634 -2.88 -23.73 6.74
CA GLU A 634 -2.43 -23.35 5.41
C GLU A 634 -3.56 -22.71 4.57
N THR A 635 -3.19 -21.80 3.68
CA THR A 635 -4.13 -21.17 2.76
C THR A 635 -4.33 -22.06 1.53
N VAL A 636 -5.55 -22.57 1.36
CA VAL A 636 -5.94 -23.41 0.22
C VAL A 636 -6.63 -22.57 -0.84
N ILE A 637 -6.05 -22.51 -2.04
CA ILE A 637 -6.60 -21.88 -3.24
C ILE A 637 -7.00 -23.00 -4.20
N LYS A 638 -8.30 -23.17 -4.45
CA LYS A 638 -8.79 -24.21 -5.39
C LYS A 638 -9.03 -23.66 -6.79
N TYR A 639 -9.33 -22.38 -6.92
CA TYR A 639 -9.70 -21.78 -8.20
C TYR A 639 -8.70 -20.67 -8.57
N LYS A 640 -8.18 -20.73 -9.78
CA LYS A 640 -7.35 -19.69 -10.38
C LYS A 640 -8.19 -18.56 -10.96
N GLY A 641 -9.33 -18.88 -11.57
CA GLY A 641 -10.22 -17.94 -12.20
C GLY A 641 -11.63 -17.98 -11.67
N VAL A 642 -12.35 -16.87 -11.83
CA VAL A 642 -13.81 -16.80 -11.66
C VAL A 642 -14.44 -16.32 -12.96
N ILE A 643 -15.54 -17.00 -13.39
CA ILE A 643 -16.32 -16.64 -14.56
C ILE A 643 -17.66 -16.12 -14.05
N VAL A 644 -17.99 -14.89 -14.44
CA VAL A 644 -19.20 -14.20 -13.96
C VAL A 644 -19.95 -13.55 -15.11
N PHE A 645 -21.23 -13.24 -14.89
CA PHE A 645 -22.02 -12.37 -15.76
C PHE A 645 -22.33 -11.04 -15.03
N ASN A 646 -23.26 -11.07 -14.07
CA ASN A 646 -23.63 -9.89 -13.28
C ASN A 646 -23.12 -9.96 -11.82
N MET A 647 -22.73 -11.14 -11.36
CA MET A 647 -22.27 -11.34 -10.01
C MET A 647 -20.81 -10.89 -9.82
N LEU A 648 -20.42 -10.55 -8.60
CA LEU A 648 -19.07 -10.17 -8.18
C LEU A 648 -18.49 -8.89 -8.80
N LEU A 649 -19.19 -8.25 -9.73
CA LEU A 649 -18.73 -6.98 -10.32
C LEU A 649 -18.57 -5.89 -9.25
N THR A 650 -19.34 -6.03 -8.20
CA THR A 650 -19.40 -5.07 -7.10
C THR A 650 -19.41 -5.83 -5.77
N GLY A 651 -18.75 -5.27 -4.72
CA GLY A 651 -18.72 -5.86 -3.37
C GLY A 651 -17.72 -7.02 -3.17
N PHE A 652 -17.24 -7.66 -4.21
CA PHE A 652 -16.29 -8.78 -4.10
C PHE A 652 -14.88 -8.29 -3.79
N ASP A 653 -14.33 -8.69 -2.66
CA ASP A 653 -12.97 -8.38 -2.24
C ASP A 653 -12.07 -9.62 -2.30
N ALA A 654 -11.13 -9.61 -3.24
CA ALA A 654 -10.13 -10.65 -3.42
C ALA A 654 -8.80 -10.01 -3.86
N PRO A 655 -7.88 -9.69 -2.94
CA PRO A 655 -6.62 -8.99 -3.27
C PRO A 655 -5.78 -9.68 -4.35
N ARG A 656 -5.83 -11.01 -4.43
CA ARG A 656 -5.12 -11.79 -5.45
C ARG A 656 -5.69 -11.67 -6.86
N LEU A 657 -6.90 -11.14 -7.03
CA LEU A 657 -7.49 -10.87 -8.35
C LEU A 657 -6.74 -9.72 -9.01
N LYS A 658 -5.95 -10.02 -10.04
CA LYS A 658 -5.05 -9.06 -10.71
C LYS A 658 -5.29 -8.93 -12.21
N ARG A 659 -5.98 -9.89 -12.83
CA ARG A 659 -6.30 -9.87 -14.25
C ARG A 659 -7.82 -9.93 -14.45
N LEU A 660 -8.38 -8.98 -15.20
CA LEU A 660 -9.80 -8.85 -15.49
C LEU A 660 -10.01 -8.84 -17.00
N TYR A 661 -10.79 -9.79 -17.50
CA TYR A 661 -11.19 -9.88 -18.90
C TYR A 661 -12.62 -9.36 -19.07
N LEU A 662 -12.77 -8.24 -19.79
CA LEU A 662 -14.07 -7.62 -20.06
C LEU A 662 -14.55 -8.00 -21.46
N LEU A 663 -15.52 -8.90 -21.53
CA LEU A 663 -16.11 -9.36 -22.79
C LEU A 663 -17.39 -8.58 -23.18
N ARG A 664 -17.89 -7.73 -22.31
CA ARG A 664 -19.04 -6.86 -22.55
C ARG A 664 -18.84 -5.47 -22.00
N THR A 665 -19.50 -4.50 -22.59
CA THR A 665 -19.53 -3.13 -22.09
C THR A 665 -20.27 -3.09 -20.74
N ILE A 666 -19.60 -2.48 -19.76
CA ILE A 666 -20.16 -2.16 -18.46
C ILE A 666 -20.25 -0.65 -18.39
N ARG A 667 -21.40 -0.12 -17.98
CA ARG A 667 -21.66 1.32 -18.01
C ARG A 667 -21.61 1.92 -16.61
N GLU A 668 -21.34 3.23 -16.56
CA GLU A 668 -21.49 4.11 -15.39
C GLU A 668 -20.73 3.62 -14.15
N HIS A 669 -21.27 3.84 -12.96
CA HIS A 669 -20.64 3.48 -11.69
C HIS A 669 -20.27 1.98 -11.59
N ASN A 670 -20.99 1.09 -12.30
CA ASN A 670 -20.66 -0.33 -12.34
C ASN A 670 -19.31 -0.59 -13.02
N LEU A 671 -18.92 0.22 -14.00
CA LEU A 671 -17.61 0.12 -14.64
C LEU A 671 -16.51 0.41 -13.64
N LEU A 672 -16.56 1.55 -12.94
CA LEU A 672 -15.55 1.90 -11.94
C LEU A 672 -15.45 0.84 -10.83
N GLN A 673 -16.58 0.29 -10.39
CA GLN A 673 -16.60 -0.76 -9.37
C GLN A 673 -16.01 -2.07 -9.86
N THR A 674 -16.23 -2.43 -11.11
CA THR A 674 -15.67 -3.63 -11.73
C THR A 674 -14.16 -3.48 -11.90
N LEU A 675 -13.70 -2.32 -12.38
CA LEU A 675 -12.28 -2.01 -12.48
C LEU A 675 -11.59 -2.03 -11.10
N ALA A 676 -12.29 -1.58 -10.06
CA ALA A 676 -11.78 -1.61 -8.70
C ALA A 676 -11.59 -3.02 -8.11
N ARG A 677 -12.02 -4.09 -8.80
CA ARG A 677 -11.74 -5.46 -8.36
C ARG A 677 -10.26 -5.82 -8.45
N VAL A 678 -9.55 -5.32 -9.46
CA VAL A 678 -8.13 -5.62 -9.68
C VAL A 678 -7.16 -4.62 -9.06
N ASN A 679 -7.63 -3.49 -8.56
CA ASN A 679 -6.78 -2.40 -8.04
C ASN A 679 -6.37 -2.55 -6.57
N ARG A 680 -6.66 -3.67 -5.92
CA ARG A 680 -6.27 -3.93 -4.53
C ARG A 680 -4.77 -4.19 -4.43
N PRO A 681 -4.05 -3.64 -3.43
CA PRO A 681 -2.66 -4.03 -3.18
C PRO A 681 -2.54 -5.54 -2.90
N TYR A 682 -1.59 -6.18 -3.55
CA TYR A 682 -1.29 -7.60 -3.35
C TYR A 682 0.19 -7.86 -3.61
N LYS A 683 0.91 -8.36 -2.62
CA LYS A 683 2.35 -8.61 -2.67
C LYS A 683 3.13 -7.42 -3.28
N SER A 684 3.99 -7.67 -4.25
CA SER A 684 4.79 -6.66 -4.95
C SER A 684 4.10 -6.04 -6.17
N MET A 685 2.83 -6.42 -6.45
CA MET A 685 2.10 -5.94 -7.62
C MET A 685 1.90 -4.42 -7.59
N ARG A 686 2.20 -3.77 -8.70
CA ARG A 686 2.06 -2.32 -8.87
C ARG A 686 0.80 -1.90 -9.60
N TYR A 687 0.22 -2.80 -10.37
CA TYR A 687 -0.93 -2.55 -11.24
C TYR A 687 -1.99 -3.63 -11.07
N GLY A 688 -3.27 -3.24 -11.24
CA GLY A 688 -4.31 -4.15 -11.67
C GLY A 688 -4.35 -4.15 -13.20
N HIS A 689 -4.63 -5.27 -13.83
CA HIS A 689 -4.62 -5.41 -15.27
C HIS A 689 -6.02 -5.70 -15.78
N VAL A 690 -6.43 -4.98 -16.82
CA VAL A 690 -7.72 -5.15 -17.50
C VAL A 690 -7.48 -5.42 -18.98
N VAL A 691 -7.95 -6.56 -19.43
CA VAL A 691 -7.95 -6.93 -20.85
C VAL A 691 -9.30 -6.60 -21.41
N ASP A 692 -9.33 -5.61 -22.29
CA ASP A 692 -10.54 -4.99 -22.77
C ASP A 692 -10.88 -5.45 -24.19
N PHE A 693 -11.94 -6.26 -24.32
CA PHE A 693 -12.43 -6.78 -25.60
C PHE A 693 -13.49 -5.88 -26.26
N VAL A 694 -13.95 -4.84 -25.56
CA VAL A 694 -15.12 -4.05 -25.97
C VAL A 694 -14.86 -2.55 -26.12
N ASP A 695 -13.65 -2.09 -25.77
CA ASP A 695 -13.23 -0.69 -25.80
C ASP A 695 -14.07 0.24 -24.90
N ILE A 696 -13.80 0.14 -23.61
CA ILE A 696 -14.47 0.96 -22.59
C ILE A 696 -13.87 2.37 -22.44
N THR A 697 -13.01 2.82 -23.34
CA THR A 697 -12.27 4.09 -23.18
C THR A 697 -13.20 5.28 -23.04
N ALA A 698 -14.17 5.40 -23.96
CA ALA A 698 -15.10 6.53 -23.96
C ALA A 698 -15.98 6.57 -22.70
N GLU A 699 -16.51 5.43 -22.28
CA GLU A 699 -17.29 5.28 -21.05
C GLU A 699 -16.47 5.63 -19.80
N TYR A 700 -15.20 5.19 -19.75
CA TYR A 700 -14.32 5.48 -18.61
C TYR A 700 -13.98 6.95 -18.55
N GLU A 701 -13.62 7.60 -19.67
CA GLU A 701 -13.29 9.02 -19.74
C GLU A 701 -14.50 9.89 -19.36
N ASP A 702 -15.70 9.57 -19.85
CA ASP A 702 -16.91 10.30 -19.51
C ASP A 702 -17.25 10.22 -18.03
N ILE A 703 -17.18 9.03 -17.45
CA ILE A 703 -17.42 8.82 -16.01
C ILE A 703 -16.39 9.58 -15.18
N ASN A 704 -15.11 9.43 -15.51
CA ASN A 704 -14.03 10.09 -14.74
C ASN A 704 -14.18 11.62 -14.80
N ARG A 705 -14.53 12.18 -15.94
CA ARG A 705 -14.81 13.61 -16.11
C ARG A 705 -15.95 14.08 -15.20
N ARG A 706 -17.09 13.38 -15.20
CA ARG A 706 -18.24 13.72 -14.32
C ARG A 706 -17.88 13.68 -12.83
N TYR A 707 -17.10 12.69 -12.40
CA TYR A 707 -16.64 12.62 -11.01
C TYR A 707 -15.69 13.77 -10.65
N LEU A 708 -14.82 14.19 -11.58
CA LEU A 708 -13.96 15.32 -11.37
C LEU A 708 -14.75 16.65 -11.34
N GLU A 709 -15.78 16.78 -12.18
CA GLU A 709 -16.69 17.95 -12.16
C GLU A 709 -17.45 18.05 -10.83
N GLU A 710 -17.95 16.91 -10.28
CA GLU A 710 -18.62 16.88 -8.99
C GLU A 710 -17.67 17.18 -7.82
N LEU A 711 -16.41 16.78 -7.95
CA LEU A 711 -15.38 17.17 -6.97
C LEU A 711 -15.12 18.68 -7.00
N ARG A 712 -15.22 19.31 -8.17
CA ARG A 712 -15.03 20.77 -8.34
C ARG A 712 -16.21 21.57 -7.84
N SER A 713 -17.46 21.16 -8.15
CA SER A 713 -18.66 21.94 -7.87
C SER A 713 -18.86 22.27 -6.39
N ASP A 714 -18.41 21.42 -5.47
CA ASP A 714 -18.54 21.64 -4.03
C ASP A 714 -17.44 22.53 -3.42
N LEU A 715 -16.42 22.85 -4.21
CA LEU A 715 -15.30 23.68 -3.75
C LEU A 715 -15.60 25.18 -3.93
N GLU A 716 -16.58 25.50 -4.79
CA GLU A 716 -17.08 26.87 -4.96
C GLU A 716 -17.98 27.32 -3.79
N ASP A 717 -18.48 26.38 -2.99
CA ASP A 717 -19.44 26.65 -1.90
C ASP A 717 -18.80 26.76 -0.50
N GLU A 718 -17.55 26.28 -0.30
CA GLU A 718 -16.86 26.37 1.01
C GLU A 718 -15.55 27.15 0.87
N ASP A 719 -15.55 28.41 1.27
CA ASP A 719 -14.39 29.29 1.47
C ASP A 719 -13.32 29.27 0.38
N GLY A 720 -13.29 30.29 -0.47
CA GLY A 720 -12.32 30.53 -1.53
C GLY A 720 -10.86 30.58 -1.08
N ASN A 721 -10.33 29.46 -0.53
CA ASN A 721 -8.94 29.33 -0.13
C ASN A 721 -8.34 28.00 -0.64
N SER A 722 -7.62 28.04 -1.54
CA SER A 722 -6.30 27.81 -2.16
C SER A 722 -5.63 26.45 -2.02
N ASP A 723 -6.02 25.48 -1.19
CA ASP A 723 -5.41 24.15 -1.17
C ASP A 723 -5.93 23.19 -2.25
N VAL A 724 -6.86 23.69 -3.05
CA VAL A 724 -7.45 23.00 -4.19
C VAL A 724 -6.62 23.21 -5.46
N ASP A 725 -5.83 24.24 -5.51
CA ASP A 725 -4.96 24.56 -6.66
C ASP A 725 -3.93 23.46 -6.93
N ASP A 726 -3.49 22.72 -5.92
CA ASP A 726 -2.62 21.54 -6.11
C ASP A 726 -3.37 20.30 -6.65
N MET A 727 -4.70 20.27 -6.59
CA MET A 727 -5.53 19.16 -7.12
C MET A 727 -6.04 19.43 -8.52
N PHE A 728 -6.27 20.69 -8.87
CA PHE A 728 -6.76 21.11 -10.16
C PHE A 728 -5.71 21.98 -10.84
N VAL A 729 -5.42 21.65 -12.07
CA VAL A 729 -4.50 22.40 -12.88
C VAL A 729 -5.08 23.79 -13.09
N ASP A 730 -4.45 24.81 -12.53
CA ASP A 730 -4.69 26.18 -12.95
C ASP A 730 -4.25 26.30 -14.42
N VAL A 731 -5.23 26.35 -15.31
CA VAL A 731 -5.02 26.38 -16.77
C VAL A 731 -4.12 27.54 -17.17
N GLU A 732 -4.24 28.70 -16.53
CA GLU A 732 -3.39 29.84 -16.80
C GLU A 732 -1.96 29.65 -16.27
N ALA A 733 -1.81 29.00 -15.11
CA ALA A 733 -0.50 28.62 -14.60
C ALA A 733 0.17 27.56 -15.47
N VAL A 734 -0.60 26.61 -16.02
CA VAL A 734 -0.08 25.61 -16.98
C VAL A 734 0.35 26.26 -18.30
N LYS A 735 -0.45 27.16 -18.85
CA LYS A 735 -0.07 27.92 -20.07
C LYS A 735 1.20 28.74 -19.85
N LYS A 736 1.29 29.38 -18.68
CA LYS A 736 2.50 30.11 -18.30
C LYS A 736 3.70 29.18 -18.17
N LYS A 737 3.51 28.00 -17.55
CA LYS A 737 4.56 27.00 -17.40
C LYS A 737 5.03 26.42 -18.73
N ILE A 738 4.11 26.18 -19.69
CA ILE A 738 4.47 25.80 -21.06
C ILE A 738 5.38 26.88 -21.70
N THR A 739 5.02 28.16 -21.58
CA THR A 739 5.83 29.26 -22.11
C THR A 739 7.21 29.33 -21.44
N GLU A 740 7.29 29.10 -20.15
CA GLU A 740 8.57 29.02 -19.42
C GLU A 740 9.43 27.85 -19.90
N LEU A 741 8.83 26.68 -20.15
CA LEU A 741 9.50 25.50 -20.68
C LEU A 741 9.95 25.71 -22.14
N GLU A 742 9.15 26.37 -22.98
CA GLU A 742 9.54 26.77 -24.34
C GLU A 742 10.74 27.69 -24.30
N ASN A 743 10.77 28.66 -23.40
CA ASN A 743 11.92 29.55 -23.21
C ASN A 743 13.16 28.78 -22.73
N GLN A 744 12.99 27.82 -21.82
CA GLN A 744 14.09 26.96 -21.37
C GLN A 744 14.62 26.06 -22.48
N LEU A 745 13.76 25.60 -23.36
CA LEU A 745 14.07 24.75 -24.51
C LEU A 745 14.37 25.53 -25.79
N PHE A 746 14.36 26.85 -25.75
CA PHE A 746 14.39 27.73 -26.93
C PHE A 746 15.45 27.37 -27.97
N ILE A 747 16.67 27.06 -27.52
CA ILE A 747 17.80 26.68 -28.39
C ILE A 747 17.53 25.35 -29.13
N TYR A 748 16.69 24.52 -28.60
CA TYR A 748 16.40 23.16 -29.10
C TYR A 748 15.08 23.09 -29.86
N MET A 749 14.10 23.96 -29.53
CA MET A 749 12.74 23.89 -30.06
C MET A 749 12.68 23.93 -31.60
N GLY A 750 13.47 24.76 -32.23
CA GLY A 750 13.50 24.83 -33.68
C GLY A 750 13.92 23.54 -34.37
N ASN A 751 14.84 22.77 -33.75
CA ASN A 751 15.24 21.44 -34.21
C ASN A 751 14.20 20.39 -33.84
N ILE A 752 13.62 20.46 -32.66
CA ILE A 752 12.56 19.56 -32.23
C ILE A 752 11.39 19.61 -33.19
N GLU A 753 10.95 20.82 -33.57
CA GLU A 753 9.82 21.02 -34.47
C GLU A 753 10.09 20.64 -35.91
N ASN A 754 11.31 20.92 -36.42
CA ASN A 754 11.58 20.84 -37.86
C ASN A 754 12.54 19.70 -38.23
N ASN A 755 13.51 19.34 -37.40
CA ASN A 755 14.55 18.38 -37.73
C ASN A 755 15.08 17.59 -36.51
N LEU A 756 14.41 16.53 -36.14
CA LEU A 756 14.79 15.69 -34.99
C LEU A 756 16.19 15.07 -35.12
N GLU A 757 16.70 14.82 -36.33
CA GLU A 757 18.06 14.31 -36.51
C GLU A 757 19.10 15.37 -36.13
N SER A 758 18.84 16.63 -36.42
CA SER A 758 19.67 17.74 -35.96
C SER A 758 19.58 17.92 -34.45
N PHE A 759 18.41 17.74 -33.86
CA PHE A 759 18.26 17.73 -32.40
C PHE A 759 19.06 16.59 -31.76
N ARG A 760 19.02 15.36 -32.30
CA ARG A 760 19.82 14.25 -31.84
C ARG A 760 21.32 14.58 -31.86
N LYS A 761 21.85 15.10 -32.97
CA LYS A 761 23.25 15.53 -33.06
C LYS A 761 23.58 16.63 -32.04
N GLN A 762 22.64 17.51 -31.76
CA GLN A 762 22.82 18.58 -30.79
C GLN A 762 22.96 18.04 -29.36
N ILE A 763 22.17 17.05 -28.96
CA ILE A 763 22.26 16.45 -27.63
C ILE A 763 23.40 15.42 -27.49
N GLU A 764 23.94 14.87 -28.57
CA GLU A 764 25.08 13.95 -28.55
C GLU A 764 26.35 14.56 -27.95
N VAL A 765 26.54 15.86 -28.10
CA VAL A 765 27.74 16.58 -27.63
C VAL A 765 27.58 17.18 -26.22
N LEU A 766 26.41 17.06 -25.62
CA LEU A 766 26.09 17.58 -24.30
C LEU A 766 26.49 16.61 -23.18
N ASP A 767 26.79 17.18 -22.03
CA ASP A 767 27.03 16.45 -20.80
C ASP A 767 25.71 15.85 -20.25
N GLU A 768 25.84 14.84 -19.39
CA GLU A 768 24.70 14.10 -18.85
C GLU A 768 23.72 15.00 -18.08
N GLU A 769 24.22 15.95 -17.31
CA GLU A 769 23.38 16.81 -16.47
C GLU A 769 22.51 17.72 -17.35
N THR A 770 23.07 18.27 -18.39
CA THR A 770 22.35 19.09 -19.38
C THR A 770 21.30 18.26 -20.13
N VAL A 771 21.65 17.06 -20.59
CA VAL A 771 20.68 16.17 -21.26
C VAL A 771 19.55 15.77 -20.31
N ARG A 772 19.83 15.49 -19.03
CA ARG A 772 18.80 15.23 -18.02
C ARG A 772 17.89 16.43 -17.76
N GLN A 773 18.42 17.65 -17.79
CA GLN A 773 17.61 18.85 -17.65
C GLN A 773 16.66 19.04 -18.85
N ILE A 774 17.15 18.81 -20.07
CA ILE A 774 16.32 18.84 -21.28
C ILE A 774 15.24 17.77 -21.21
N ASN A 775 15.58 16.54 -20.83
CA ASN A 775 14.62 15.44 -20.71
C ASN A 775 13.51 15.76 -19.68
N ARG A 776 13.87 16.34 -18.54
CA ARG A 776 12.88 16.78 -17.53
C ARG A 776 11.96 17.87 -18.07
N ALA A 777 12.52 18.87 -18.73
CA ALA A 777 11.73 19.95 -19.31
C ALA A 777 10.74 19.43 -20.38
N LEU A 778 11.16 18.49 -21.23
CA LEU A 778 10.30 17.85 -22.23
C LEU A 778 9.21 16.97 -21.57
N ALA A 779 9.54 16.27 -20.47
CA ALA A 779 8.58 15.49 -19.71
C ALA A 779 7.52 16.38 -19.06
N GLU A 780 7.94 17.48 -18.42
CA GLU A 780 7.04 18.49 -17.85
C GLU A 780 6.17 19.16 -18.92
N TYR A 781 6.73 19.43 -20.10
CA TYR A 781 5.98 19.98 -21.23
C TYR A 781 4.84 19.03 -21.66
N ARG A 782 5.11 17.72 -21.72
CA ARG A 782 4.08 16.72 -22.02
C ARG A 782 3.02 16.60 -20.92
N GLU A 783 3.42 16.72 -19.67
CA GLU A 783 2.47 16.77 -18.56
C GLU A 783 1.54 17.98 -18.71
N CYS A 784 2.11 19.18 -18.92
CA CYS A 784 1.32 20.39 -19.14
C CYS A 784 0.38 20.28 -20.36
N TYR A 785 0.83 19.69 -21.46
CA TYR A 785 -0.03 19.42 -22.61
C TYR A 785 -1.21 18.53 -22.26
N ASN A 786 -0.98 17.43 -21.54
CA ASN A 786 -2.05 16.52 -21.12
C ASN A 786 -3.03 17.21 -20.17
N GLU A 787 -2.55 18.06 -19.29
CA GLU A 787 -3.35 18.87 -18.38
C GLU A 787 -4.25 19.85 -19.15
N LEU A 788 -3.72 20.59 -20.13
CA LEU A 788 -4.52 21.47 -20.99
C LEU A 788 -5.57 20.69 -21.79
N ARG A 789 -5.18 19.56 -22.38
CA ARG A 789 -6.10 18.71 -23.15
C ARG A 789 -7.26 18.21 -22.28
N MET A 790 -6.97 17.79 -21.04
CA MET A 790 -8.00 17.34 -20.09
C MET A 790 -8.90 18.50 -19.63
N SER A 791 -8.39 19.73 -19.66
CA SER A 791 -9.15 20.94 -19.34
C SER A 791 -9.94 21.51 -20.53
N HIS A 792 -10.04 20.76 -21.64
CA HIS A 792 -10.73 21.16 -22.90
C HIS A 792 -10.16 22.43 -23.56
N GLU A 793 -8.92 22.77 -23.26
CA GLU A 793 -8.24 23.87 -23.96
C GLU A 793 -7.82 23.48 -25.38
N ASP A 794 -7.75 24.45 -26.26
CA ASP A 794 -7.23 24.23 -27.62
C ASP A 794 -5.72 24.00 -27.58
N VAL A 795 -5.33 22.76 -27.79
CA VAL A 795 -3.93 22.31 -27.83
C VAL A 795 -3.46 21.99 -29.26
N SER A 796 -4.24 22.33 -30.27
CA SER A 796 -3.94 22.00 -31.68
C SER A 796 -2.62 22.59 -32.18
N ASN A 797 -2.17 23.69 -31.61
CA ASN A 797 -0.93 24.37 -31.93
C ASN A 797 0.32 23.79 -31.24
N ILE A 798 0.14 22.85 -30.30
CA ILE A 798 1.27 22.22 -29.53
C ILE A 798 1.79 21.02 -30.30
N PRO A 799 3.07 20.95 -30.71
CA PRO A 799 3.63 19.88 -31.52
C PRO A 799 3.97 18.65 -30.65
N ILE A 800 2.99 18.08 -29.95
CA ILE A 800 3.17 17.06 -28.94
C ILE A 800 3.90 15.81 -29.43
N ASP A 801 3.63 15.36 -30.65
CA ASP A 801 4.31 14.21 -31.24
C ASP A 801 5.81 14.44 -31.39
N ARG A 802 6.20 15.68 -31.75
CA ARG A 802 7.61 16.10 -31.86
C ARG A 802 8.27 16.19 -30.49
N ILE A 803 7.58 16.77 -29.51
CA ILE A 803 8.04 16.87 -28.13
C ILE A 803 8.22 15.46 -27.54
N THR A 804 7.29 14.57 -27.82
CA THR A 804 7.37 13.18 -27.38
C THR A 804 8.59 12.47 -27.96
N LYS A 805 8.83 12.62 -29.27
CA LYS A 805 10.00 12.07 -29.93
C LYS A 805 11.30 12.66 -29.40
N ALA A 806 11.34 13.98 -29.18
CA ALA A 806 12.51 14.65 -28.59
C ALA A 806 12.81 14.16 -27.16
N GLN A 807 11.79 13.95 -26.33
CA GLN A 807 11.97 13.36 -25.01
C GLN A 807 12.56 11.96 -25.10
N HIS A 808 12.14 11.17 -26.07
CA HIS A 808 12.70 9.82 -26.29
C HIS A 808 14.16 9.90 -26.71
N GLU A 809 14.54 10.83 -27.61
CA GLU A 809 15.94 11.03 -28.00
C GLU A 809 16.83 11.42 -26.80
N THR A 810 16.35 12.32 -25.92
CA THR A 810 17.10 12.67 -24.71
C THR A 810 17.20 11.53 -23.71
N ALA A 811 16.13 10.75 -23.51
CA ALA A 811 16.17 9.56 -22.68
C ALA A 811 17.18 8.53 -23.22
N HIS A 812 17.16 8.29 -24.52
CA HIS A 812 18.13 7.44 -25.20
C HIS A 812 19.57 7.93 -25.01
N ARG A 813 19.82 9.22 -25.15
CA ARG A 813 21.17 9.78 -24.96
C ARG A 813 21.66 9.62 -23.52
N ILE A 814 20.78 9.82 -22.52
CA ILE A 814 21.11 9.58 -21.11
C ILE A 814 21.49 8.10 -20.90
N GLU A 815 20.73 7.18 -21.47
CA GLU A 815 21.02 5.73 -21.39
C GLU A 815 22.37 5.39 -22.03
N MET A 816 22.69 5.99 -23.18
CA MET A 816 23.99 5.83 -23.82
C MET A 816 25.14 6.34 -22.96
N ILE A 817 25.01 7.53 -22.37
CA ILE A 817 26.03 8.10 -21.47
C ILE A 817 26.25 7.21 -20.26
N VAL A 818 25.16 6.70 -19.68
CA VAL A 818 25.22 5.78 -18.52
C VAL A 818 25.80 4.44 -18.92
N ALA A 819 25.42 3.91 -20.09
CA ALA A 819 25.98 2.65 -20.62
C ALA A 819 27.49 2.81 -20.92
N GLU A 820 27.93 3.94 -21.48
CA GLU A 820 29.35 4.26 -21.69
C GLU A 820 30.11 4.34 -20.36
N ARG A 821 29.52 4.94 -19.32
CA ARG A 821 30.11 5.00 -17.99
C ARG A 821 30.22 3.61 -17.37
N MET A 822 29.19 2.78 -17.45
CA MET A 822 29.18 1.40 -16.94
C MET A 822 30.17 0.48 -17.64
N LEU A 823 30.41 0.69 -18.92
CA LEU A 823 31.42 -0.03 -19.68
C LEU A 823 32.86 0.37 -19.27
N ASN A 824 33.01 1.55 -18.72
CA ASN A 824 34.31 2.10 -18.30
C ASN A 824 34.53 2.02 -16.77
N SER A 825 33.54 1.61 -15.98
CA SER A 825 33.67 1.41 -14.54
C SER A 825 33.91 -0.08 -14.23
N ASP A 826 34.99 -0.37 -13.56
CA ASP A 826 35.30 -1.70 -13.02
C ASP A 826 34.47 -2.05 -11.75
N ASP A 827 33.45 -1.24 -11.41
CA ASP A 827 32.66 -1.42 -10.20
C ASP A 827 31.39 -2.24 -10.47
N PRO A 828 31.25 -3.46 -9.90
CA PRO A 828 30.08 -4.33 -10.11
C PRO A 828 28.78 -3.87 -9.40
N GLU A 829 28.86 -2.84 -8.55
CA GLU A 829 27.75 -2.46 -7.64
C GLU A 829 26.75 -1.43 -8.22
N ASP A 830 26.91 -1.01 -9.47
CA ASP A 830 25.95 -0.05 -10.06
C ASP A 830 24.67 -0.77 -10.50
N GLU A 831 23.81 -1.01 -9.50
CA GLU A 831 22.52 -1.69 -9.62
C GLU A 831 21.46 -0.76 -10.22
N GLY A 832 20.89 -1.17 -11.35
CA GLY A 832 19.51 -0.80 -11.64
C GLY A 832 19.23 0.06 -12.86
N TYR A 833 19.85 -0.23 -13.99
CA TYR A 833 19.38 0.35 -15.24
C TYR A 833 18.40 -0.59 -15.95
N ASP A 834 17.15 -0.11 -16.09
CA ASP A 834 16.09 -0.80 -16.82
C ASP A 834 16.18 -0.42 -18.32
N PHE A 835 16.70 -1.32 -19.14
CA PHE A 835 16.78 -1.16 -20.60
C PHE A 835 15.42 -1.34 -21.30
N THR A 836 14.37 -1.58 -20.56
CA THR A 836 13.02 -1.85 -21.03
C THR A 836 12.50 -0.75 -21.95
N ASN A 837 12.70 0.52 -21.57
CA ASN A 837 12.24 1.66 -22.35
C ASN A 837 12.91 1.79 -23.72
N LEU A 838 14.12 1.30 -23.88
CA LEU A 838 14.88 1.43 -25.13
C LEU A 838 14.33 0.52 -26.22
N ILE A 839 13.96 -0.70 -25.88
CA ILE A 839 13.44 -1.68 -26.85
C ILE A 839 12.02 -1.32 -27.29
N VAL A 840 11.21 -0.76 -26.37
CA VAL A 840 9.89 -0.21 -26.70
C VAL A 840 10.00 0.88 -27.76
N GLU A 841 11.04 1.69 -27.73
CA GLU A 841 11.26 2.73 -28.75
C GLU A 841 11.57 2.19 -30.14
N PHE A 842 12.39 1.14 -30.23
CA PHE A 842 12.68 0.50 -31.52
C PHE A 842 11.41 -0.10 -32.13
N LEU A 843 10.56 -0.71 -31.31
CA LEU A 843 9.27 -1.25 -31.76
C LEU A 843 8.27 -0.16 -32.17
N LYS A 844 8.26 0.99 -31.46
CA LYS A 844 7.36 2.10 -31.76
C LYS A 844 7.73 2.87 -33.03
N ARG A 845 8.98 2.79 -33.50
CA ARG A 845 9.42 3.48 -34.71
C ARG A 845 8.91 2.84 -36.02
N GLY A 846 8.27 1.68 -35.94
CA GLY A 846 7.77 0.97 -37.12
C GLY A 846 8.87 0.46 -38.05
N GLU A 847 10.11 0.41 -37.56
CA GLU A 847 11.28 -0.08 -38.31
C GLU A 847 11.33 -1.62 -38.36
N ILE A 848 10.46 -2.26 -37.55
CA ILE A 848 10.36 -3.72 -37.45
C ILE A 848 8.92 -4.12 -37.75
N ASP A 849 8.73 -4.83 -38.87
CA ASP A 849 7.44 -5.41 -39.22
C ASP A 849 7.27 -6.75 -38.49
N LEU A 850 6.63 -6.70 -37.33
CA LEU A 850 6.43 -7.89 -36.48
C LEU A 850 5.08 -8.52 -36.80
N GLU A 851 5.05 -9.44 -37.75
CA GLU A 851 3.81 -10.17 -38.05
C GLU A 851 3.25 -11.01 -36.90
N PHE A 852 4.03 -11.32 -35.85
CA PHE A 852 3.66 -12.29 -34.81
C PHE A 852 4.16 -12.00 -33.39
N THR A 853 4.83 -10.87 -33.13
CA THR A 853 5.32 -10.55 -31.80
C THR A 853 4.67 -9.27 -31.30
N SER A 854 3.93 -9.33 -30.21
CA SER A 854 3.42 -8.12 -29.58
C SER A 854 4.58 -7.32 -28.95
N GLU A 855 4.45 -5.99 -28.86
CA GLU A 855 5.36 -5.15 -28.04
C GLU A 855 5.55 -5.74 -26.62
N ASN A 856 4.54 -6.46 -26.14
CA ASN A 856 4.53 -7.10 -24.85
C ASN A 856 5.51 -8.28 -24.76
N ASP A 857 5.73 -9.08 -25.84
CA ASP A 857 6.53 -10.32 -25.75
C ASP A 857 8.01 -10.04 -25.48
N ILE A 858 8.58 -8.99 -26.08
CA ILE A 858 9.99 -8.60 -25.84
C ILE A 858 10.13 -7.98 -24.46
N MET A 859 9.19 -7.11 -24.08
CA MET A 859 9.14 -6.49 -22.76
C MET A 859 9.03 -7.53 -21.66
N GLU A 860 8.23 -8.53 -21.91
CA GLU A 860 8.02 -9.66 -21.05
C GLU A 860 9.29 -10.49 -20.84
N LEU A 861 10.02 -10.82 -21.90
CA LEU A 861 11.29 -11.52 -21.82
C LEU A 861 12.36 -10.72 -21.06
N ILE A 862 12.44 -9.42 -21.28
CA ILE A 862 13.36 -8.54 -20.54
C ILE A 862 12.96 -8.49 -19.06
N SER A 863 11.66 -8.38 -18.77
CA SER A 863 11.15 -8.42 -17.40
C SER A 863 11.48 -9.77 -16.73
N LYS A 864 11.31 -10.89 -17.44
CA LYS A 864 11.71 -12.23 -16.96
C LYS A 864 13.19 -12.29 -16.60
N PHE A 865 14.07 -11.81 -17.49
CA PHE A 865 15.50 -11.77 -17.21
C PHE A 865 15.84 -10.89 -16.01
N ASN A 866 15.29 -9.67 -15.94
CA ASN A 866 15.54 -8.75 -14.84
C ASN A 866 15.04 -9.30 -13.50
N ASN A 867 13.91 -9.98 -13.48
CA ASN A 867 13.40 -10.64 -12.28
C ASN A 867 14.30 -11.81 -11.86
N ALA A 868 14.72 -12.66 -12.82
CA ALA A 868 15.66 -13.73 -12.54
C ALA A 868 16.99 -13.18 -12.01
N ARG A 869 17.49 -12.09 -12.58
CA ARG A 869 18.70 -11.40 -12.13
C ARG A 869 18.55 -10.82 -10.71
N SER A 870 17.43 -10.17 -10.41
CA SER A 870 17.18 -9.58 -9.08
C SER A 870 17.01 -10.62 -7.99
N SER A 871 16.58 -11.83 -8.35
CA SER A 871 16.43 -12.96 -7.43
C SER A 871 17.75 -13.67 -7.15
N ASN A 872 18.84 -13.29 -7.81
CA ASN A 872 20.14 -13.92 -7.56
C ASN A 872 20.73 -13.41 -6.24
N THR A 873 21.14 -14.34 -5.39
CA THR A 873 21.66 -14.08 -4.04
C THR A 873 23.18 -13.85 -4.03
N ASP A 874 23.89 -14.22 -5.11
CA ASP A 874 25.33 -14.04 -5.23
C ASP A 874 25.71 -13.25 -6.50
N LYS A 875 25.72 -11.95 -6.40
CA LYS A 875 26.08 -11.06 -7.53
C LYS A 875 27.58 -11.01 -7.84
N LYS A 876 28.42 -11.61 -6.99
CA LYS A 876 29.87 -11.77 -7.24
C LYS A 876 30.20 -13.11 -7.87
N ASP A 877 29.21 -13.97 -8.11
CA ASP A 877 29.39 -15.25 -8.78
C ASP A 877 29.95 -15.05 -10.21
N PRO A 878 31.07 -15.71 -10.59
CA PRO A 878 31.62 -15.60 -11.94
C PRO A 878 30.62 -15.95 -13.03
N VAL A 879 29.76 -16.95 -12.80
CA VAL A 879 28.71 -17.36 -13.75
C VAL A 879 27.66 -16.27 -13.89
N TYR A 880 27.25 -15.67 -12.78
CA TYR A 880 26.33 -14.51 -12.78
C TYR A 880 26.93 -13.35 -13.58
N LEU A 881 28.19 -13.01 -13.32
CA LEU A 881 28.88 -11.91 -14.01
C LEU A 881 29.03 -12.19 -15.52
N ASP A 882 29.28 -13.44 -15.93
CA ASP A 882 29.34 -13.84 -17.34
C ASP A 882 27.98 -13.73 -18.04
N ILE A 883 26.92 -14.30 -17.43
CA ILE A 883 25.55 -14.19 -17.95
C ILE A 883 25.17 -12.72 -18.09
N TYR A 884 25.43 -11.89 -17.08
CA TYR A 884 25.13 -10.48 -17.10
C TYR A 884 25.94 -9.69 -18.14
N LYS A 885 27.20 -10.05 -18.36
CA LYS A 885 28.04 -9.46 -19.41
C LYS A 885 27.50 -9.83 -20.81
N ARG A 886 27.12 -11.09 -21.02
CA ARG A 886 26.50 -11.53 -22.30
C ARG A 886 25.15 -10.84 -22.53
N TYR A 887 24.34 -10.67 -21.49
CA TYR A 887 23.11 -9.89 -21.56
C TYR A 887 23.35 -8.43 -21.99
N LYS A 888 24.33 -7.76 -21.37
CA LYS A 888 24.71 -6.40 -21.77
C LYS A 888 25.17 -6.33 -23.23
N GLN A 889 25.95 -7.32 -23.66
CA GLN A 889 26.41 -7.40 -25.05
C GLN A 889 25.24 -7.64 -26.00
N LEU A 890 24.34 -8.55 -25.67
CA LEU A 890 23.15 -8.86 -26.46
C LEU A 890 22.26 -7.62 -26.68
N ILE A 891 22.03 -6.86 -25.64
CA ILE A 891 21.30 -5.58 -25.71
C ILE A 891 22.06 -4.56 -26.59
N LYS A 892 23.40 -4.50 -26.47
CA LYS A 892 24.20 -3.55 -27.26
C LYS A 892 24.19 -3.92 -28.74
N ASP A 893 24.26 -5.21 -29.06
CA ASP A 893 24.25 -5.70 -30.44
C ASP A 893 22.88 -5.53 -31.09
N PHE A 894 21.82 -5.74 -30.34
CA PHE A 894 20.45 -5.48 -30.78
C PHE A 894 20.23 -3.97 -31.06
N LYS A 895 20.74 -3.09 -30.20
CA LYS A 895 20.69 -1.63 -30.41
C LYS A 895 21.39 -1.18 -31.70
N LYS A 896 22.49 -1.82 -32.08
CA LYS A 896 23.28 -1.46 -33.26
C LYS A 896 22.66 -1.95 -34.56
N ASN A 897 21.99 -3.07 -34.55
CA ASN A 897 21.69 -3.86 -35.75
C ASN A 897 20.25 -4.39 -35.81
N GLY A 898 19.33 -3.92 -34.92
CA GLY A 898 18.01 -4.52 -34.67
C GLY A 898 16.93 -4.34 -35.75
N ASP A 899 17.28 -4.05 -36.99
CA ASP A 899 16.34 -3.50 -37.99
C ASP A 899 15.60 -4.58 -38.83
N THR A 900 15.74 -5.86 -38.53
CA THR A 900 15.09 -6.93 -39.28
C THR A 900 14.38 -7.94 -38.38
N THR A 901 13.25 -8.47 -38.85
CA THR A 901 12.44 -9.50 -38.19
C THR A 901 13.26 -10.72 -37.75
N GLU A 902 14.26 -11.14 -38.58
CA GLU A 902 15.12 -12.27 -38.28
C GLU A 902 16.05 -12.01 -37.08
N LYS A 903 16.57 -10.80 -36.96
CA LYS A 903 17.44 -10.39 -35.84
C LYS A 903 16.64 -10.22 -34.54
N VAL A 904 15.38 -9.80 -34.60
CA VAL A 904 14.47 -9.76 -33.45
C VAL A 904 14.22 -11.16 -32.93
N LYS A 905 13.97 -12.14 -33.82
CA LYS A 905 13.81 -13.55 -33.42
C LYS A 905 15.06 -14.12 -32.76
N THR A 906 16.22 -13.84 -33.32
CA THR A 906 17.52 -14.27 -32.75
C THR A 906 17.74 -13.63 -31.38
N PHE A 907 17.48 -12.32 -31.26
CA PHE A 907 17.56 -11.60 -29.98
C PHE A 907 16.65 -12.21 -28.91
N MET A 908 15.40 -12.53 -29.25
CA MET A 908 14.46 -13.16 -28.30
C MET A 908 14.94 -14.56 -27.87
N GLN A 909 15.44 -15.36 -28.79
CA GLN A 909 15.96 -16.70 -28.48
C GLN A 909 17.19 -16.63 -27.57
N ASP A 910 18.11 -15.71 -27.85
CA ASP A 910 19.31 -15.52 -27.04
C ASP A 910 18.97 -15.01 -25.65
N LEU A 911 18.02 -14.08 -25.55
CA LEU A 911 17.53 -13.54 -24.27
C LEU A 911 16.80 -14.60 -23.44
N GLU A 912 16.02 -15.46 -24.10
CA GLU A 912 15.36 -16.60 -23.45
C GLU A 912 16.36 -17.60 -22.90
N SER A 913 17.44 -17.87 -23.69
CA SER A 913 18.54 -18.74 -23.26
C SER A 913 19.25 -18.19 -22.04
N LEU A 914 19.61 -16.90 -22.05
CA LEU A 914 20.26 -16.25 -20.90
C LEU A 914 19.33 -16.21 -19.66
N THR A 915 18.03 -16.06 -19.86
CA THR A 915 17.05 -16.11 -18.78
C THR A 915 17.00 -17.49 -18.13
N LYS A 916 17.00 -18.56 -18.92
CA LYS A 916 17.05 -19.94 -18.43
C LYS A 916 18.34 -20.22 -17.66
N GLU A 917 19.50 -19.80 -18.20
CA GLU A 917 20.79 -19.93 -17.52
C GLU A 917 20.79 -19.23 -16.15
N MET A 918 20.23 -18.02 -16.06
CA MET A 918 20.10 -17.26 -14.80
C MET A 918 19.16 -17.94 -13.79
N MET A 919 18.05 -18.51 -14.26
CA MET A 919 17.13 -19.28 -13.41
C MET A 919 17.79 -20.54 -12.84
N ILE A 920 18.50 -21.30 -13.64
CA ILE A 920 19.26 -22.49 -13.20
C ILE A 920 20.30 -22.11 -12.15
N LEU A 921 21.02 -21.00 -12.37
CA LEU A 921 21.96 -20.49 -11.38
C LEU A 921 21.29 -20.15 -10.04
N ASN A 922 20.13 -19.50 -10.09
CA ASN A 922 19.36 -19.16 -8.89
C ASN A 922 18.85 -20.41 -8.15
N GLU A 923 18.34 -21.41 -8.86
CA GLU A 923 17.92 -22.70 -8.28
C GLU A 923 19.08 -23.40 -7.58
N ASN A 924 20.24 -23.43 -8.23
CA ASN A 924 21.43 -24.01 -7.64
C ASN A 924 21.88 -23.26 -6.39
N ASN A 925 21.88 -21.93 -6.43
CA ASN A 925 22.23 -21.09 -5.27
C ASN A 925 21.24 -21.30 -4.13
N ASN A 926 19.93 -21.29 -4.40
CA ASN A 926 18.89 -21.52 -3.41
C ASN A 926 18.98 -22.93 -2.81
N SER A 927 19.21 -23.95 -3.63
CA SER A 927 19.39 -25.32 -3.16
C SER A 927 20.59 -25.43 -2.21
N LEU A 928 21.70 -24.78 -2.56
CA LEU A 928 22.91 -24.78 -1.74
C LEU A 928 22.71 -23.96 -0.45
N THR A 929 22.05 -22.81 -0.53
CA THR A 929 21.70 -21.97 0.64
C THR A 929 20.84 -22.74 1.64
N ASN A 930 19.87 -23.52 1.15
CA ASN A 930 19.03 -24.36 2.00
C ASN A 930 19.82 -25.44 2.74
N ARG A 931 20.87 -26.00 2.14
CA ARG A 931 21.79 -26.94 2.80
C ARG A 931 22.52 -26.30 3.98
N TYR A 932 22.70 -24.97 3.95
CA TYR A 932 23.31 -24.17 5.02
C TYR A 932 22.27 -23.43 5.89
N LYS A 933 21.08 -24.01 6.05
CA LYS A 933 20.01 -23.46 6.90
C LYS A 933 19.63 -22.02 6.60
N GLY A 934 19.68 -21.64 5.33
CA GLY A 934 19.33 -20.29 4.88
C GLY A 934 20.51 -19.29 4.87
N SER A 935 21.74 -19.70 5.18
CA SER A 935 22.89 -18.79 5.17
C SER A 935 23.46 -18.63 3.75
N GLU A 936 23.24 -17.46 3.15
CA GLU A 936 23.84 -17.07 1.88
C GLU A 936 25.37 -16.94 1.96
N GLU A 937 25.88 -16.51 3.10
CA GLU A 937 27.33 -16.36 3.34
C GLU A 937 28.04 -17.71 3.28
N TYR A 938 27.49 -18.73 3.92
CA TYR A 938 28.05 -20.09 3.86
C TYR A 938 27.89 -20.70 2.45
N MET A 939 26.84 -20.38 1.72
CA MET A 939 26.70 -20.74 0.32
C MET A 939 27.84 -20.14 -0.53
N ARG A 940 28.12 -18.85 -0.39
CA ARG A 940 29.21 -18.19 -1.12
C ARG A 940 30.58 -18.76 -0.78
N ILE A 941 30.85 -18.99 0.52
CA ILE A 941 32.09 -19.62 0.95
C ILE A 941 32.27 -21.00 0.32
N HIS A 942 31.19 -21.82 0.33
CA HIS A 942 31.24 -23.15 -0.32
C HIS A 942 31.64 -23.06 -1.80
N LYS A 943 31.00 -22.18 -2.56
CA LYS A 943 31.31 -21.99 -3.98
C LYS A 943 32.75 -21.54 -4.20
N ARG A 944 33.24 -20.58 -3.45
CA ARG A 944 34.62 -20.12 -3.54
C ARG A 944 35.64 -21.17 -3.15
N LEU A 945 35.36 -22.00 -2.15
CA LEU A 945 36.22 -23.12 -1.80
C LEU A 945 36.28 -24.15 -2.92
N LEU A 946 35.15 -24.45 -3.53
CA LEU A 946 35.09 -25.39 -4.67
C LEU A 946 35.81 -24.85 -5.89
N GLU A 947 35.66 -23.55 -6.21
CA GLU A 947 36.38 -22.92 -7.33
C GLU A 947 37.89 -22.89 -7.11
N ASN A 948 38.33 -22.41 -5.93
CA ASN A 948 39.74 -22.24 -5.62
C ASN A 948 40.48 -23.58 -5.44
N TYR A 949 39.78 -24.65 -5.11
CA TYR A 949 40.36 -25.96 -4.80
C TYR A 949 39.71 -27.11 -5.57
N SER A 950 39.16 -26.85 -6.76
CA SER A 950 38.44 -27.82 -7.62
C SER A 950 39.24 -29.08 -7.91
N ALA A 951 40.57 -29.02 -7.88
CA ALA A 951 41.43 -30.21 -8.08
C ALA A 951 41.40 -31.19 -6.88
N ASN A 952 41.01 -30.71 -5.68
CA ASN A 952 41.09 -31.46 -4.45
C ASN A 952 39.73 -31.57 -3.71
N LEU A 953 38.78 -30.70 -4.06
CA LEU A 953 37.44 -30.64 -3.42
C LEU A 953 36.37 -31.00 -4.48
N THR A 954 35.43 -31.81 -4.07
CA THR A 954 34.15 -32.03 -4.76
C THR A 954 33.02 -31.36 -3.95
N GLU A 955 31.84 -31.22 -4.52
CA GLU A 955 30.66 -30.74 -3.85
C GLU A 955 30.44 -31.37 -2.46
N VAL A 956 30.58 -32.71 -2.38
CA VAL A 956 30.36 -33.45 -1.14
C VAL A 956 31.47 -33.21 -0.13
N THR A 957 32.73 -33.21 -0.58
CA THR A 957 33.87 -32.97 0.34
C THR A 957 33.93 -31.53 0.81
N THR A 958 33.54 -30.58 -0.06
CA THR A 958 33.40 -29.15 0.34
C THR A 958 32.31 -28.98 1.38
N PHE A 959 31.14 -29.62 1.15
CA PHE A 959 30.05 -29.56 2.16
C PHE A 959 30.49 -30.18 3.49
N ASN A 960 31.16 -31.32 3.51
CA ASN A 960 31.66 -31.93 4.73
C ASN A 960 32.71 -31.07 5.44
N LEU A 961 33.60 -30.45 4.68
CA LEU A 961 34.59 -29.51 5.19
C LEU A 961 33.91 -28.31 5.90
N MET A 962 32.91 -27.78 5.24
CA MET A 962 32.12 -26.65 5.80
C MET A 962 31.40 -27.06 7.10
N GLN A 963 30.73 -28.21 7.13
CA GLN A 963 30.02 -28.69 8.31
C GLN A 963 30.97 -28.89 9.52
N ASP A 964 32.21 -29.34 9.29
CA ASP A 964 33.22 -29.50 10.34
C ASP A 964 33.71 -28.14 10.92
N ILE A 965 33.55 -27.03 10.18
CA ILE A 965 34.09 -25.71 10.55
C ILE A 965 33.01 -24.73 11.03
N ILE A 966 31.77 -24.83 10.49
CA ILE A 966 30.68 -23.88 10.76
C ILE A 966 30.39 -23.74 12.25
N THR A 967 30.36 -24.81 13.00
CA THR A 967 30.10 -24.76 14.44
C THR A 967 31.15 -23.93 15.18
N THR A 968 32.41 -24.05 14.80
CA THR A 968 33.51 -23.28 15.40
C THR A 968 33.40 -21.78 15.03
N ILE A 969 32.94 -21.46 13.82
CA ILE A 969 32.72 -20.09 13.35
C ILE A 969 31.55 -19.47 14.11
N ASP A 970 30.44 -20.18 14.23
CA ASP A 970 29.24 -19.68 14.91
C ASP A 970 29.52 -19.49 16.40
N ASP A 971 30.28 -20.38 17.04
CA ASP A 971 30.73 -20.22 18.42
C ASP A 971 31.64 -19.00 18.59
N LEU A 972 32.59 -18.80 17.67
CA LEU A 972 33.48 -17.64 17.68
C LEU A 972 32.73 -16.32 17.58
N LEU A 973 31.75 -16.24 16.67
CA LEU A 973 30.89 -15.07 16.49
C LEU A 973 29.96 -14.85 17.70
N GLY A 974 29.44 -15.93 18.27
CA GLY A 974 28.58 -15.87 19.45
C GLY A 974 29.30 -15.35 20.69
N HIS A 975 30.59 -15.68 20.86
CA HIS A 975 31.37 -15.25 22.03
C HIS A 975 32.06 -13.89 21.91
N MET A 976 32.42 -13.47 20.68
CA MET A 976 33.27 -12.28 20.47
C MET A 976 32.61 -11.19 19.62
N GLY A 977 31.43 -11.47 19.03
CA GLY A 977 30.73 -10.53 18.14
C GLY A 977 31.49 -10.27 16.83
N ARG A 978 32.48 -9.36 16.85
CA ARG A 978 33.35 -9.06 15.69
C ARG A 978 34.82 -9.28 16.03
N PRO A 979 35.32 -10.51 15.89
CA PRO A 979 36.75 -10.77 16.13
C PRO A 979 37.65 -10.14 15.05
N THR A 980 38.85 -9.75 15.42
CA THR A 980 39.84 -9.26 14.46
C THR A 980 40.36 -10.43 13.58
N GLN A 981 40.83 -10.15 12.36
CA GLN A 981 41.35 -11.16 11.44
C GLN A 981 42.41 -12.07 12.10
N ASN A 982 43.31 -11.49 12.90
CA ASN A 982 44.33 -12.28 13.61
C ASN A 982 43.76 -13.26 14.63
N VAL A 983 42.66 -12.90 15.28
CA VAL A 983 41.96 -13.80 16.20
C VAL A 983 41.28 -14.92 15.40
N VAL A 984 40.59 -14.58 14.32
CA VAL A 984 39.94 -15.57 13.44
C VAL A 984 40.94 -16.58 12.90
N ILE A 985 42.09 -16.11 12.38
CA ILE A 985 43.17 -16.98 11.89
C ILE A 985 43.63 -17.90 13.01
N ARG A 986 43.92 -17.37 14.18
CA ARG A 986 44.43 -18.16 15.33
C ARG A 986 43.45 -19.26 15.77
N GLU A 987 42.17 -18.91 15.89
CA GLU A 987 41.16 -19.84 16.39
C GLU A 987 40.78 -20.90 15.35
N LEU A 988 40.76 -20.54 14.04
CA LEU A 988 40.41 -21.47 12.95
C LEU A 988 41.59 -22.32 12.43
N LEU A 989 42.86 -22.00 12.75
CA LEU A 989 44.04 -22.74 12.25
C LEU A 989 43.93 -24.25 12.53
N ARG A 990 43.58 -24.66 13.71
CA ARG A 990 43.48 -26.07 14.12
C ARG A 990 42.24 -26.73 13.56
N PRO A 991 41.04 -26.21 13.72
CA PRO A 991 39.81 -26.77 13.17
C PRO A 991 39.87 -26.96 11.65
N VAL A 992 40.32 -25.96 10.91
CA VAL A 992 40.43 -26.03 9.43
C VAL A 992 41.48 -27.04 9.02
N ARG A 993 42.64 -27.14 9.70
CA ARG A 993 43.66 -28.14 9.41
C ARG A 993 43.14 -29.56 9.62
N ASP A 994 42.44 -29.78 10.72
CA ASP A 994 41.89 -31.08 11.05
C ASP A 994 40.77 -31.46 10.07
N ALA A 995 39.95 -30.53 9.67
CA ALA A 995 38.90 -30.70 8.67
C ALA A 995 39.51 -31.04 7.26
N LEU A 996 40.55 -30.33 6.83
CA LEU A 996 41.25 -30.62 5.57
C LEU A 996 41.87 -32.01 5.57
N ARG A 997 42.52 -32.43 6.70
CA ARG A 997 43.05 -33.80 6.81
C ARG A 997 41.97 -34.86 6.74
N LYS A 998 40.84 -34.62 7.38
CA LYS A 998 39.68 -35.51 7.36
C LYS A 998 39.14 -35.71 5.92
N GLN A 999 39.20 -34.68 5.08
CA GLN A 999 38.82 -34.72 3.67
C GLN A 999 39.95 -35.21 2.74
N GLY A 1000 41.10 -35.67 3.28
CA GLY A 1000 42.15 -36.30 2.53
C GLY A 1000 43.18 -35.37 1.85
N PHE A 1001 43.28 -34.11 2.29
CA PHE A 1001 44.26 -33.17 1.78
C PHE A 1001 45.69 -33.58 2.17
N ALA A 1002 46.56 -33.75 1.18
CA ALA A 1002 47.97 -34.07 1.40
C ALA A 1002 48.78 -32.89 1.96
N ASP A 1003 48.50 -31.66 1.48
CA ASP A 1003 49.12 -30.44 1.97
C ASP A 1003 48.23 -29.74 3.00
N THR A 1004 48.63 -29.81 4.27
CA THR A 1004 48.02 -29.08 5.39
C THR A 1004 49.01 -28.13 6.05
N SER A 1005 49.91 -27.56 5.25
CA SER A 1005 50.84 -26.53 5.70
C SER A 1005 50.07 -25.31 6.24
N ARG A 1006 50.76 -24.57 7.10
CA ARG A 1006 50.15 -23.35 7.70
C ARG A 1006 49.63 -22.38 6.62
N ARG A 1007 50.38 -22.22 5.52
CA ARG A 1007 50.04 -21.34 4.40
C ARG A 1007 48.76 -21.81 3.71
N GLN A 1008 48.62 -23.13 3.46
CA GLN A 1008 47.41 -23.70 2.83
C GLN A 1008 46.17 -23.53 3.73
N VAL A 1009 46.32 -23.76 5.04
CA VAL A 1009 45.23 -23.57 6.01
C VAL A 1009 44.83 -22.11 6.10
N GLU A 1010 45.81 -21.19 6.17
CA GLU A 1010 45.52 -19.74 6.16
C GLU A 1010 44.83 -19.27 4.89
N ASN A 1011 45.17 -19.83 3.71
CA ASN A 1011 44.47 -19.51 2.46
C ASN A 1011 42.98 -19.92 2.51
N VAL A 1012 42.69 -21.10 3.08
CA VAL A 1012 41.28 -21.52 3.27
C VAL A 1012 40.57 -20.63 4.27
N ILE A 1013 41.22 -20.26 5.39
CA ILE A 1013 40.64 -19.36 6.39
C ILE A 1013 40.35 -17.99 5.79
N ASN A 1014 41.16 -17.47 4.89
CA ASN A 1014 40.94 -16.20 4.23
C ASN A 1014 39.64 -16.16 3.44
N VAL A 1015 39.23 -17.28 2.81
CA VAL A 1015 37.91 -17.36 2.15
C VAL A 1015 36.76 -17.13 3.13
N PHE A 1016 36.88 -17.63 4.36
CA PHE A 1016 35.90 -17.36 5.41
C PHE A 1016 35.96 -15.92 5.91
N ILE A 1017 37.18 -15.37 6.02
CA ILE A 1017 37.36 -13.97 6.46
C ILE A 1017 36.70 -13.01 5.49
N ASP A 1018 36.92 -13.22 4.20
CA ASP A 1018 36.43 -12.35 3.12
C ASP A 1018 34.89 -12.29 3.06
N ASP A 1019 34.20 -13.36 3.39
CA ASP A 1019 32.74 -13.42 3.30
C ASP A 1019 31.99 -13.30 4.65
N LYS A 1020 32.59 -13.77 5.73
CA LYS A 1020 31.90 -13.84 7.04
C LYS A 1020 32.39 -12.79 8.06
N PHE A 1021 33.62 -12.35 7.94
CA PHE A 1021 34.26 -11.47 8.94
C PHE A 1021 34.68 -10.09 8.40
N SER A 1022 34.57 -9.83 7.09
CA SER A 1022 34.96 -8.56 6.47
C SER A 1022 33.89 -7.49 6.39
N ASN A 1023 32.64 -7.80 6.82
CA ASN A 1023 31.52 -6.84 6.80
C ASN A 1023 31.25 -6.22 8.17
#